data_b3518ff12ac327bcef0751dd610c139f
#
_entry.id   b3518ff12ac327bcef0751dd610c139f
#
_cell.length_a   1.000
_cell.length_b   1.000
_cell.length_c   1.000
_cell.angle_alpha   90.00
_cell.angle_beta   90.00
_cell.angle_gamma   90.00
#
_symmetry.space_group_name_H-M   'P 1'
#
loop_
_entity.id
_entity.type
_entity.pdbx_description
1 polymer ?
#
loop_
_entity_poly.entity_id
_entity_poly.type
_entity_poly.pdbx_seq_one_letter_code
_entity_poly.pdbx_strand_id
1 'polypeptide(L)'
;MNVITKTVQLPDGRTISIETGKVAKQADGAAVLRMGNTVLLATVCAAKEAVPGTDFMPLQVDYREQYAAAGRYPGGFTKREGKANDVEILTSRLVDRVLRPLFPSDYHCEVYVQVMLLSADGVDQPDALAGLAASAALAASDIPIEHTTSEVRVARVNGEYVINPTFEQMKEADMDLMVGATKDNIMMVEGEMDEVSEQDLIGALKAAHEAIKPMCEMQEELSKACGTDVKRAYEDEVNDEELREELRKATYDACYAQAQSGDDDKKHREETYDKIKSDFTEAYDAAHTDLSEDDLEEKHTLIDRYFADVQRDSMRRSVLDTGKRMDGRATDEIRPIWCEIDTLPMPHGSSLFQRGETMSLSTCTLGTKMDEKMVDNVLEKSYQRFLLHYNFPPFCTGEAKAQRGVGRREIGHGHLAWRGLKGQIPADFPYTVRLVSQILESNGSSSMATVCAGTLALMDAGVPMKKPVSGIAMGLIKNPGEDKYAVLSDILGDEDHLGDMDFKTTGTKDGLTATQMDIKCDGLSFEILEKALMQAKAAREHILNIMTETIAEPRAEMKPQVPRIVQLEIPKEFIGAIIGPGGKIIQQMQEETGATITIEETDGVGKVQVSAPNKDSIDAALGKIKAIVAVPEIGEVYEGTVRSIMPYGCFVEILPGKDGLLHISEIDWKRLETVEEAGIKEGDKIKVKLLEIDPKTGKYKLSRRVLLEKPEGYVEPQRRPRGDRRPRRDGERRFDERRPRRENNNFENND
;
A
#
# COMPACT_ATOMS: atom_id res chain seq x y z
N MET A 1 -3.14 40.35 20.38
CA MET A 1 -3.26 38.95 19.96
C MET A 1 -3.49 38.13 21.22
N ASN A 2 -4.58 37.43 21.32
CA ASN A 2 -4.80 36.52 22.44
C ASN A 2 -4.35 35.10 21.95
N VAL A 3 -3.08 34.77 22.16
CA VAL A 3 -2.54 33.47 21.78
C VAL A 3 -2.68 32.54 22.97
N ILE A 4 -3.33 31.43 22.77
CA ILE A 4 -3.53 30.38 23.78
C ILE A 4 -2.73 29.16 23.36
N THR A 5 -1.94 28.61 24.30
CA THR A 5 -1.15 27.41 24.11
C THR A 5 -1.47 26.40 25.19
N LYS A 6 -1.73 25.15 24.79
CA LYS A 6 -1.89 24.00 25.68
C LYS A 6 -0.90 22.91 25.29
N THR A 7 -0.53 22.09 26.24
CA THR A 7 0.45 21.00 26.04
C THR A 7 0.01 19.73 26.72
N VAL A 8 0.33 18.61 26.08
CA VAL A 8 0.18 17.26 26.66
C VAL A 8 1.47 16.47 26.48
N GLN A 9 1.79 15.63 27.41
CA GLN A 9 2.97 14.79 27.40
C GLN A 9 2.58 13.35 27.01
N LEU A 10 3.29 12.78 26.07
CA LEU A 10 3.16 11.36 25.70
C LEU A 10 3.79 10.45 26.77
N PRO A 11 3.44 9.15 26.80
CA PRO A 11 4.01 8.22 27.79
C PRO A 11 5.54 8.13 27.78
N ASP A 12 6.18 8.37 26.64
CA ASP A 12 7.64 8.37 26.45
C ASP A 12 8.32 9.72 26.80
N GLY A 13 7.54 10.71 27.24
CA GLY A 13 8.02 12.05 27.62
C GLY A 13 8.08 13.08 26.50
N ARG A 14 7.81 12.71 25.23
CA ARG A 14 7.65 13.70 24.15
C ARG A 14 6.43 14.58 24.44
N THR A 15 6.50 15.83 24.01
CA THR A 15 5.43 16.81 24.25
C THR A 15 4.77 17.23 22.95
N ILE A 16 3.43 17.20 22.94
CA ILE A 16 2.60 17.82 21.90
C ILE A 16 2.11 19.17 22.42
N SER A 17 2.24 20.22 21.62
CA SER A 17 1.70 21.55 21.92
C SER A 17 0.68 21.96 20.86
N ILE A 18 -0.38 22.62 21.29
CA ILE A 18 -1.42 23.19 20.43
C ILE A 18 -1.53 24.68 20.72
N GLU A 19 -1.40 25.49 19.68
CA GLU A 19 -1.51 26.96 19.73
C GLU A 19 -2.68 27.41 18.86
N THR A 20 -3.51 28.33 19.39
CA THR A 20 -4.60 28.98 18.64
C THR A 20 -4.57 30.49 18.79
N GLY A 21 -5.35 31.22 17.97
CA GLY A 21 -5.51 32.67 18.03
C GLY A 21 -4.44 33.51 17.34
N LYS A 22 -3.41 32.85 16.72
CA LYS A 22 -2.31 33.54 16.02
C LYS A 22 -2.52 33.59 14.50
N VAL A 23 -2.87 32.50 13.90
CA VAL A 23 -2.99 32.33 12.43
C VAL A 23 -4.42 31.98 12.03
N ALA A 24 -4.73 32.05 10.73
CA ALA A 24 -6.01 31.64 10.12
C ALA A 24 -7.27 32.24 10.81
N LYS A 25 -7.26 33.51 11.15
CA LYS A 25 -8.30 34.21 11.96
C LYS A 25 -9.65 34.40 11.27
N GLN A 26 -9.75 34.02 9.99
CA GLN A 26 -11.02 34.08 9.24
C GLN A 26 -11.75 32.73 9.26
N ALA A 27 -11.06 31.64 9.66
CA ALA A 27 -11.70 30.39 9.92
C ALA A 27 -12.48 30.43 11.23
N ASP A 28 -13.55 29.65 11.36
CA ASP A 28 -14.32 29.53 12.62
C ASP A 28 -13.44 28.99 13.75
N GLY A 29 -12.54 28.03 13.42
CA GLY A 29 -11.52 27.53 14.33
C GLY A 29 -10.20 27.24 13.62
N ALA A 30 -9.10 27.43 14.34
CA ALA A 30 -7.76 27.13 13.84
C ALA A 30 -6.84 26.68 14.97
N ALA A 31 -6.03 25.65 14.72
CA ALA A 31 -5.05 25.13 15.66
C ALA A 31 -3.73 24.83 14.95
N VAL A 32 -2.62 25.26 15.55
CA VAL A 32 -1.26 24.85 15.16
C VAL A 32 -0.78 23.81 16.15
N LEU A 33 -0.63 22.57 15.70
CA LEU A 33 -0.09 21.46 16.48
C LEU A 33 1.39 21.29 16.19
N ARG A 34 2.18 21.08 17.23
CA ARG A 34 3.62 20.80 17.13
C ARG A 34 4.02 19.62 18.01
N MET A 35 4.76 18.69 17.43
CA MET A 35 5.52 17.66 18.13
C MET A 35 6.94 17.62 17.54
N GLY A 36 7.95 17.93 18.34
CA GLY A 36 9.33 18.08 17.82
C GLY A 36 9.40 19.15 16.71
N ASN A 37 9.88 18.73 15.53
CA ASN A 37 9.95 19.56 14.32
C ASN A 37 8.75 19.35 13.37
N THR A 38 7.85 18.45 13.71
CA THR A 38 6.61 18.23 12.96
C THR A 38 5.56 19.26 13.39
N VAL A 39 5.04 20.02 12.42
CA VAL A 39 4.07 21.10 12.63
C VAL A 39 2.92 20.96 11.64
N LEU A 40 1.71 20.89 12.19
CA LEU A 40 0.46 20.86 11.43
C LEU A 40 -0.34 22.14 11.71
N LEU A 41 -1.01 22.67 10.68
CA LEU A 41 -2.07 23.66 10.82
C LEU A 41 -3.39 22.99 10.45
N ALA A 42 -4.33 22.98 11.39
CA ALA A 42 -5.71 22.60 11.14
C ALA A 42 -6.62 23.83 11.17
N THR A 43 -7.57 23.87 10.26
CA THR A 43 -8.61 24.93 10.19
C THR A 43 -9.96 24.27 9.96
N VAL A 44 -11.01 24.89 10.51
CA VAL A 44 -12.38 24.48 10.28
C VAL A 44 -13.23 25.69 9.94
N CYS A 45 -14.11 25.53 8.96
CA CYS A 45 -15.15 26.49 8.59
C CYS A 45 -16.48 25.74 8.45
N ALA A 46 -17.56 26.31 8.89
CA ALA A 46 -18.90 25.79 8.71
C ALA A 46 -19.83 26.84 8.07
N ALA A 47 -20.74 26.38 7.24
CA ALA A 47 -21.84 27.19 6.75
C ALA A 47 -22.67 27.66 7.95
N LYS A 48 -23.36 28.81 7.82
CA LYS A 48 -24.19 29.36 8.89
C LYS A 48 -25.59 28.76 8.90
N GLU A 49 -26.02 28.26 7.77
CA GLU A 49 -27.34 27.70 7.54
C GLU A 49 -27.18 26.42 6.71
N ALA A 50 -27.98 25.40 6.98
CA ALA A 50 -28.06 24.23 6.17
C ALA A 50 -28.72 24.51 4.81
N VAL A 51 -28.36 23.77 3.79
CA VAL A 51 -29.06 23.82 2.50
C VAL A 51 -30.43 23.15 2.68
N PRO A 52 -31.55 23.84 2.31
CA PRO A 52 -32.89 23.28 2.48
C PRO A 52 -33.01 21.89 1.85
N GLY A 53 -33.59 20.93 2.57
CA GLY A 53 -33.78 19.56 2.15
C GLY A 53 -32.56 18.66 2.34
N THR A 54 -31.50 19.12 3.00
CA THR A 54 -30.36 18.27 3.39
C THR A 54 -30.72 17.48 4.65
N ASP A 55 -30.61 16.15 4.58
CA ASP A 55 -30.94 15.19 5.65
C ASP A 55 -29.68 14.52 6.26
N PHE A 56 -28.50 15.03 5.95
CA PHE A 56 -27.23 14.52 6.45
C PHE A 56 -26.24 15.68 6.72
N MET A 57 -25.20 15.45 7.47
CA MET A 57 -24.13 16.42 7.73
C MET A 57 -23.06 16.36 6.63
N PRO A 58 -22.94 17.39 5.75
CA PRO A 58 -21.95 17.45 4.69
C PRO A 58 -20.57 17.80 5.24
N LEU A 59 -19.83 16.79 5.75
CA LEU A 59 -18.45 16.94 6.21
C LEU A 59 -17.48 16.65 5.08
N GLN A 60 -16.57 17.58 4.83
CA GLN A 60 -15.42 17.37 3.99
C GLN A 60 -14.13 17.58 4.78
N VAL A 61 -13.25 16.59 4.76
CA VAL A 61 -11.93 16.64 5.37
C VAL A 61 -10.86 16.51 4.30
N ASP A 62 -9.88 17.44 4.32
CA ASP A 62 -8.69 17.37 3.46
C ASP A 62 -7.40 17.46 4.29
N TYR A 63 -6.60 16.42 4.22
CA TYR A 63 -5.22 16.40 4.71
C TYR A 63 -4.27 16.62 3.54
N ARG A 64 -3.31 17.53 3.69
CA ARG A 64 -2.36 17.88 2.63
C ARG A 64 -0.95 18.01 3.16
N GLU A 65 -0.01 17.39 2.42
CA GLU A 65 1.43 17.51 2.66
C GLU A 65 2.07 18.38 1.58
N GLN A 66 2.80 19.41 2.01
CA GLN A 66 3.54 20.26 1.09
C GLN A 66 5.02 19.85 1.10
N TYR A 67 5.63 19.70 -0.06
CA TYR A 67 7.07 19.40 -0.17
C TYR A 67 7.95 20.45 0.53
N ALA A 68 7.48 21.69 0.58
CA ALA A 68 8.13 22.78 1.32
C ALA A 68 8.30 22.46 2.81
N ALA A 69 7.41 21.68 3.43
CA ALA A 69 7.49 21.27 4.83
C ALA A 69 8.77 20.47 5.16
N ALA A 70 9.28 19.72 4.19
CA ALA A 70 10.53 18.97 4.30
C ALA A 70 11.70 19.65 3.54
N GLY A 71 11.56 20.92 3.11
CA GLY A 71 12.57 21.63 2.34
C GLY A 71 12.83 21.03 0.95
N ARG A 72 11.84 20.34 0.35
CA ARG A 72 11.96 19.63 -0.93
C ARG A 72 11.12 20.29 -2.01
N TYR A 73 11.38 19.89 -3.26
CA TYR A 73 10.57 20.25 -4.43
C TYR A 73 9.75 19.05 -4.88
N PRO A 74 8.49 19.24 -5.35
CA PRO A 74 7.73 18.21 -6.03
C PRO A 74 8.46 17.65 -7.25
N GLY A 75 8.41 16.33 -7.45
CA GLY A 75 9.10 15.63 -8.53
C GLY A 75 8.56 15.94 -9.93
N GLY A 76 7.26 16.32 -10.04
CA GLY A 76 6.59 16.55 -11.31
C GLY A 76 7.13 17.72 -12.12
N PHE A 77 6.74 17.79 -13.39
CA PHE A 77 7.18 18.83 -14.34
C PHE A 77 6.85 20.26 -13.89
N THR A 78 5.65 20.47 -13.34
CA THR A 78 5.19 21.80 -12.88
C THR A 78 5.83 22.26 -11.57
N LYS A 79 6.56 21.38 -10.87
CA LYS A 79 7.14 21.66 -9.55
C LYS A 79 6.13 22.20 -8.54
N ARG A 80 4.90 21.72 -8.63
CA ARG A 80 3.77 22.08 -7.77
C ARG A 80 3.02 20.83 -7.35
N GLU A 81 2.49 20.83 -6.13
CA GLU A 81 1.59 19.80 -5.62
C GLU A 81 0.35 19.70 -6.51
N GLY A 82 -0.03 18.48 -6.85
CA GLY A 82 -1.17 18.17 -7.71
C GLY A 82 -2.40 17.71 -6.91
N LYS A 83 -3.06 16.68 -7.44
CA LYS A 83 -4.13 15.97 -6.73
C LYS A 83 -3.57 15.31 -5.49
N ALA A 84 -4.43 15.09 -4.48
CA ALA A 84 -4.07 14.34 -3.29
C ALA A 84 -3.55 12.95 -3.68
N ASN A 85 -2.44 12.54 -3.06
CA ASN A 85 -1.90 11.20 -3.19
C ASN A 85 -2.65 10.20 -2.28
N ASP A 86 -2.33 8.91 -2.40
CA ASP A 86 -3.02 7.87 -1.63
C ASP A 86 -2.89 8.09 -0.11
N VAL A 87 -1.71 8.50 0.39
CA VAL A 87 -1.49 8.78 1.83
C VAL A 87 -2.37 9.94 2.29
N GLU A 88 -2.39 11.05 1.55
CA GLU A 88 -3.22 12.21 1.87
C GLU A 88 -4.72 11.85 1.89
N ILE A 89 -5.18 11.03 0.94
CA ILE A 89 -6.56 10.56 0.87
C ILE A 89 -6.90 9.64 2.07
N LEU A 90 -6.01 8.71 2.39
CA LEU A 90 -6.22 7.77 3.49
C LEU A 90 -6.24 8.50 4.84
N THR A 91 -5.30 9.43 5.07
CA THR A 91 -5.29 10.26 6.28
C THR A 91 -6.54 11.12 6.38
N SER A 92 -6.99 11.75 5.28
CA SER A 92 -8.26 12.51 5.26
C SER A 92 -9.45 11.63 5.67
N ARG A 93 -9.47 10.36 5.23
CA ARG A 93 -10.52 9.40 5.60
C ARG A 93 -10.49 8.99 7.07
N LEU A 94 -9.31 8.82 7.65
CA LEU A 94 -9.15 8.52 9.08
C LEU A 94 -9.71 9.67 9.91
N VAL A 95 -9.32 10.90 9.60
CA VAL A 95 -9.80 12.11 10.28
C VAL A 95 -11.32 12.30 10.08
N ASP A 96 -11.88 12.11 8.89
CA ASP A 96 -13.33 12.18 8.65
C ASP A 96 -14.09 11.18 9.53
N ARG A 97 -13.61 9.93 9.61
CA ARG A 97 -14.28 8.86 10.35
C ARG A 97 -14.28 9.07 11.86
N VAL A 98 -13.25 9.71 12.41
CA VAL A 98 -13.19 10.01 13.85
C VAL A 98 -13.95 11.29 14.20
N LEU A 99 -14.08 12.24 13.26
CA LEU A 99 -14.79 13.49 13.52
C LEU A 99 -16.30 13.40 13.27
N ARG A 100 -16.71 12.67 12.24
CA ARG A 100 -18.12 12.62 11.81
C ARG A 100 -19.10 12.22 12.91
N PRO A 101 -18.82 11.20 13.74
CA PRO A 101 -19.73 10.82 14.84
C PRO A 101 -19.81 11.84 15.99
N LEU A 102 -18.97 12.90 16.00
CA LEU A 102 -18.96 13.90 17.05
C LEU A 102 -20.01 15.02 16.83
N PHE A 103 -20.52 15.13 15.63
CA PHE A 103 -21.54 16.13 15.30
C PHE A 103 -22.92 15.63 15.69
N PRO A 104 -23.79 16.49 16.21
CA PRO A 104 -25.16 16.12 16.45
C PRO A 104 -25.86 15.60 15.20
N SER A 105 -26.75 14.64 15.35
CA SER A 105 -27.42 13.98 14.22
C SER A 105 -28.34 14.94 13.43
N ASP A 106 -28.83 16.00 14.10
CA ASP A 106 -29.70 17.06 13.57
C ASP A 106 -28.93 18.27 13.05
N TYR A 107 -27.57 18.23 12.98
CA TYR A 107 -26.74 19.29 12.43
C TYR A 107 -26.43 19.04 10.96
N HIS A 108 -26.97 19.85 10.04
CA HIS A 108 -26.87 19.64 8.58
C HIS A 108 -26.10 20.73 7.84
N CYS A 109 -25.47 21.67 8.54
CA CYS A 109 -24.61 22.67 7.93
C CYS A 109 -23.37 22.04 7.31
N GLU A 110 -22.95 22.53 6.14
CA GLU A 110 -21.70 22.10 5.50
C GLU A 110 -20.48 22.47 6.37
N VAL A 111 -19.61 21.48 6.63
CA VAL A 111 -18.38 21.66 7.41
C VAL A 111 -17.18 21.25 6.57
N TYR A 112 -16.18 22.12 6.49
CA TYR A 112 -14.91 21.88 5.83
C TYR A 112 -13.75 21.95 6.82
N VAL A 113 -13.04 20.84 6.98
CA VAL A 113 -11.84 20.70 7.80
C VAL A 113 -10.63 20.54 6.92
N GLN A 114 -9.63 21.38 7.09
CA GLN A 114 -8.38 21.28 6.37
C GLN A 114 -7.20 21.15 7.33
N VAL A 115 -6.38 20.10 7.14
CA VAL A 115 -5.14 19.88 7.88
C VAL A 115 -3.97 19.94 6.92
N MET A 116 -2.99 20.79 7.22
CA MET A 116 -1.81 21.03 6.38
C MET A 116 -0.53 20.75 7.14
N LEU A 117 0.35 19.94 6.55
CA LEU A 117 1.71 19.77 7.05
C LEU A 117 2.56 20.99 6.69
N LEU A 118 3.08 21.70 7.68
CA LEU A 118 3.88 22.92 7.54
C LEU A 118 5.37 22.68 7.77
N SER A 119 5.75 21.68 8.56
CA SER A 119 7.14 21.30 8.84
C SER A 119 7.22 19.83 9.22
N ALA A 120 8.25 19.13 8.73
CA ALA A 120 8.59 17.77 9.13
C ALA A 120 10.04 17.46 8.84
N ASP A 121 10.73 16.76 9.75
CA ASP A 121 12.12 16.33 9.62
C ASP A 121 12.29 14.82 9.32
N GLY A 122 11.18 14.09 9.19
CA GLY A 122 11.20 12.65 8.94
C GLY A 122 11.45 11.81 10.19
N VAL A 123 11.30 12.37 11.39
CA VAL A 123 11.35 11.61 12.66
C VAL A 123 9.96 11.19 13.08
N ASP A 124 9.07 12.16 13.34
CA ASP A 124 7.71 11.90 13.76
C ASP A 124 6.77 11.79 12.55
N GLN A 125 5.73 10.95 12.65
CA GLN A 125 4.76 10.73 11.59
C GLN A 125 3.63 11.75 11.68
N PRO A 126 3.45 12.63 10.67
CA PRO A 126 2.48 13.72 10.74
C PRO A 126 1.02 13.24 10.65
N ASP A 127 0.74 12.16 9.95
CA ASP A 127 -0.59 11.58 9.81
C ASP A 127 -1.17 11.10 11.15
N ALA A 128 -0.30 10.60 12.07
CA ALA A 128 -0.68 10.22 13.43
C ALA A 128 -1.15 11.40 14.32
N LEU A 129 -0.93 12.63 13.86
CA LEU A 129 -1.27 13.84 14.59
C LEU A 129 -2.44 14.62 13.95
N ALA A 130 -2.88 14.17 12.77
CA ALA A 130 -3.85 14.89 11.95
C ALA A 130 -5.23 14.99 12.63
N GLY A 131 -5.71 13.89 13.22
CA GLY A 131 -7.00 13.86 13.92
C GLY A 131 -7.01 14.75 15.16
N LEU A 132 -5.94 14.74 15.95
CA LEU A 132 -5.79 15.63 17.10
C LEU A 132 -5.78 17.12 16.67
N ALA A 133 -5.06 17.45 15.59
CA ALA A 133 -5.00 18.82 15.09
C ALA A 133 -6.38 19.29 14.60
N ALA A 134 -7.11 18.46 13.88
CA ALA A 134 -8.45 18.73 13.38
C ALA A 134 -9.47 18.91 14.52
N SER A 135 -9.46 17.99 15.49
CA SER A 135 -10.33 18.09 16.68
C SER A 135 -10.03 19.33 17.53
N ALA A 136 -8.74 19.70 17.66
CA ALA A 136 -8.36 20.93 18.36
C ALA A 136 -8.84 22.21 17.65
N ALA A 137 -8.88 22.23 16.32
CA ALA A 137 -9.47 23.34 15.58
C ALA A 137 -10.99 23.43 15.80
N LEU A 138 -11.70 22.30 15.86
CA LEU A 138 -13.12 22.24 16.24
C LEU A 138 -13.35 22.68 17.69
N ALA A 139 -12.50 22.25 18.63
CA ALA A 139 -12.57 22.68 20.04
C ALA A 139 -12.35 24.18 20.18
N ALA A 140 -11.52 24.79 19.35
CA ALA A 140 -11.29 26.25 19.32
C ALA A 140 -12.36 27.04 18.53
N SER A 141 -13.39 26.38 18.01
CA SER A 141 -14.53 26.98 17.30
C SER A 141 -15.82 26.86 18.10
N ASP A 142 -16.83 27.63 17.72
CA ASP A 142 -18.19 27.51 18.26
C ASP A 142 -19.08 26.51 17.50
N ILE A 143 -18.51 25.79 16.52
CA ILE A 143 -19.22 24.75 15.75
C ILE A 143 -19.70 23.64 16.70
N PRO A 144 -20.94 23.16 16.57
CA PRO A 144 -21.51 22.13 17.45
C PRO A 144 -20.74 20.82 17.32
N ILE A 145 -20.19 20.35 18.43
CA ILE A 145 -19.63 19.01 18.62
C ILE A 145 -19.99 18.53 20.02
N GLU A 146 -20.30 17.24 20.16
CA GLU A 146 -20.68 16.66 21.46
C GLU A 146 -19.48 16.39 22.34
N HIS A 147 -18.38 15.89 21.72
CA HIS A 147 -17.15 15.50 22.42
C HIS A 147 -15.91 15.97 21.67
N THR A 148 -14.79 16.05 22.38
CA THR A 148 -13.45 16.14 21.78
C THR A 148 -12.90 14.75 21.51
N THR A 149 -12.05 14.63 20.48
CA THR A 149 -11.43 13.36 20.11
C THR A 149 -9.94 13.53 19.85
N SER A 150 -9.23 12.43 19.78
CA SER A 150 -7.87 12.38 19.26
C SER A 150 -7.63 11.08 18.51
N GLU A 151 -6.63 11.11 17.65
CA GLU A 151 -6.02 9.92 17.05
C GLU A 151 -4.61 9.73 17.56
N VAL A 152 -4.18 8.49 17.69
CA VAL A 152 -2.79 8.10 17.88
C VAL A 152 -2.45 6.90 17.00
N ARG A 153 -1.20 6.84 16.56
CA ARG A 153 -0.65 5.61 16.00
C ARG A 153 -0.11 4.74 17.11
N VAL A 154 -0.41 3.44 17.08
CA VAL A 154 0.15 2.45 17.99
C VAL A 154 0.90 1.41 17.19
N ALA A 155 2.17 1.24 17.48
CA ALA A 155 2.96 0.14 16.97
C ALA A 155 3.29 -0.86 18.09
N ARG A 156 3.44 -2.13 17.74
CA ARG A 156 4.05 -3.11 18.64
C ARG A 156 5.48 -3.37 18.17
N VAL A 157 6.44 -2.99 19.01
CA VAL A 157 7.87 -3.12 18.74
C VAL A 157 8.48 -4.00 19.82
N ASN A 158 9.06 -5.13 19.46
CA ASN A 158 9.61 -6.11 20.40
C ASN A 158 8.63 -6.53 21.52
N GLY A 159 7.33 -6.59 21.21
CA GLY A 159 6.27 -6.98 22.14
C GLY A 159 5.74 -5.84 23.03
N GLU A 160 6.27 -4.62 22.90
CA GLU A 160 5.82 -3.44 23.65
C GLU A 160 4.98 -2.50 22.77
N TYR A 161 3.94 -1.87 23.33
CA TYR A 161 3.13 -0.90 22.62
C TYR A 161 3.77 0.49 22.69
N VAL A 162 4.04 1.08 21.53
CA VAL A 162 4.63 2.41 21.37
C VAL A 162 3.60 3.36 20.76
N ILE A 163 3.33 4.47 21.45
CA ILE A 163 2.40 5.51 21.00
C ILE A 163 3.12 6.52 20.11
N ASN A 164 2.54 6.82 18.95
CA ASN A 164 3.11 7.69 17.93
C ASN A 164 4.59 7.35 17.65
N PRO A 165 4.87 6.10 17.21
CA PRO A 165 6.23 5.65 16.94
C PRO A 165 6.90 6.52 15.89
N THR A 166 8.22 6.64 15.96
CA THR A 166 9.02 7.27 14.91
C THR A 166 9.10 6.39 13.66
N PHE A 167 9.44 6.97 12.50
CA PHE A 167 9.68 6.20 11.28
C PHE A 167 10.72 5.08 11.47
N GLU A 168 11.71 5.29 12.35
CA GLU A 168 12.72 4.27 12.61
C GLU A 168 12.16 3.10 13.43
N GLN A 169 11.35 3.38 14.44
CA GLN A 169 10.70 2.34 15.26
C GLN A 169 9.72 1.50 14.43
N MET A 170 9.06 2.10 13.44
CA MET A 170 8.13 1.39 12.54
C MET A 170 8.80 0.27 11.74
N LYS A 171 10.10 0.33 11.49
CA LYS A 171 10.81 -0.72 10.73
C LYS A 171 10.88 -2.07 11.47
N GLU A 172 10.76 -2.04 12.78
CA GLU A 172 10.80 -3.24 13.64
C GLU A 172 9.41 -3.63 14.18
N ALA A 173 8.36 -2.90 13.77
CA ALA A 173 7.00 -3.11 14.22
C ALA A 173 6.33 -4.30 13.50
N ASP A 174 5.66 -5.16 14.29
CA ASP A 174 4.78 -6.22 13.78
C ASP A 174 3.29 -5.86 13.83
N MET A 175 2.98 -4.64 14.31
CA MET A 175 1.64 -4.05 14.34
C MET A 175 1.77 -2.55 14.08
N ASP A 176 0.89 -2.02 13.23
CA ASP A 176 0.71 -0.60 12.91
C ASP A 176 -0.78 -0.28 12.90
N LEU A 177 -1.26 0.43 13.91
CA LEU A 177 -2.67 0.79 14.07
C LEU A 177 -2.83 2.30 14.22
N MET A 178 -3.78 2.89 13.51
CA MET A 178 -4.37 4.18 13.83
C MET A 178 -5.61 3.95 14.67
N VAL A 179 -5.68 4.59 15.82
CA VAL A 179 -6.79 4.50 16.76
C VAL A 179 -7.32 5.89 17.07
N GLY A 180 -8.59 6.11 16.80
CA GLY A 180 -9.31 7.31 17.15
C GLY A 180 -10.27 7.06 18.31
N ALA A 181 -10.30 7.94 19.30
CA ALA A 181 -11.15 7.79 20.46
C ALA A 181 -11.55 9.15 21.06
N THR A 182 -12.69 9.16 21.73
CA THR A 182 -13.05 10.19 22.70
C THR A 182 -12.41 9.85 24.06
N LYS A 183 -12.64 10.67 25.06
CA LYS A 183 -12.19 10.38 26.44
C LYS A 183 -12.75 9.05 26.95
N ASP A 184 -13.96 8.70 26.59
CA ASP A 184 -14.69 7.57 27.14
C ASP A 184 -14.71 6.35 26.23
N ASN A 185 -14.66 6.55 24.91
CA ASN A 185 -14.96 5.50 23.94
C ASN A 185 -14.00 5.47 22.75
N ILE A 186 -13.68 4.25 22.26
CA ILE A 186 -13.02 4.05 20.99
C ILE A 186 -14.04 4.27 19.86
N MET A 187 -13.64 5.05 18.85
CA MET A 187 -14.51 5.45 17.73
C MET A 187 -14.07 4.84 16.40
N MET A 188 -12.77 4.71 16.16
CA MET A 188 -12.22 4.27 14.91
C MET A 188 -10.91 3.49 15.12
N VAL A 189 -10.75 2.41 14.39
CA VAL A 189 -9.49 1.65 14.31
C VAL A 189 -9.20 1.32 12.86
N GLU A 190 -7.97 1.49 12.42
CA GLU A 190 -7.52 1.01 11.12
C GLU A 190 -6.03 0.68 11.17
N GLY A 191 -5.64 -0.47 10.61
CA GLY A 191 -4.22 -0.79 10.51
C GLY A 191 -3.93 -2.19 10.02
N GLU A 192 -2.66 -2.55 10.17
CA GLU A 192 -2.09 -3.82 9.69
C GLU A 192 -1.27 -4.49 10.77
N MET A 193 -1.12 -5.80 10.66
CA MET A 193 -0.38 -6.62 11.62
C MET A 193 0.27 -7.82 10.92
N ASP A 194 1.34 -8.33 11.52
CA ASP A 194 2.01 -9.54 11.04
C ASP A 194 1.57 -10.74 11.88
N GLU A 195 0.36 -11.26 11.60
CA GLU A 195 -0.27 -12.40 12.26
C GLU A 195 -0.38 -12.27 13.79
N VAL A 196 -0.81 -11.10 14.22
CA VAL A 196 -0.96 -10.77 15.64
C VAL A 196 -2.23 -11.38 16.22
N SER A 197 -2.22 -11.72 17.52
CA SER A 197 -3.39 -12.28 18.19
C SER A 197 -4.48 -11.22 18.43
N GLU A 198 -5.73 -11.68 18.58
CA GLU A 198 -6.87 -10.83 18.95
C GLU A 198 -6.66 -10.15 20.33
N GLN A 199 -5.99 -10.82 21.25
CA GLN A 199 -5.66 -10.27 22.57
C GLN A 199 -4.63 -9.13 22.50
N ASP A 200 -3.62 -9.27 21.65
CA ASP A 200 -2.63 -8.21 21.43
C ASP A 200 -3.29 -6.97 20.78
N LEU A 201 -4.23 -7.18 19.85
CA LEU A 201 -5.01 -6.07 19.29
C LEU A 201 -5.77 -5.32 20.40
N ILE A 202 -6.46 -6.03 21.28
CA ILE A 202 -7.17 -5.40 22.41
C ILE A 202 -6.20 -4.68 23.35
N GLY A 203 -5.02 -5.24 23.58
CA GLY A 203 -3.95 -4.62 24.36
C GLY A 203 -3.51 -3.28 23.75
N ALA A 204 -3.30 -3.24 22.43
CA ALA A 204 -2.94 -2.04 21.70
C ALA A 204 -4.06 -0.96 21.77
N LEU A 205 -5.32 -1.37 21.63
CA LEU A 205 -6.46 -0.46 21.75
C LEU A 205 -6.57 0.17 23.15
N LYS A 206 -6.32 -0.61 24.21
CA LYS A 206 -6.27 -0.08 25.59
C LYS A 206 -5.13 0.92 25.76
N ALA A 207 -3.94 0.61 25.26
CA ALA A 207 -2.80 1.53 25.32
C ALA A 207 -3.06 2.84 24.57
N ALA A 208 -3.68 2.76 23.38
CA ALA A 208 -4.10 3.93 22.61
C ALA A 208 -5.09 4.80 23.38
N HIS A 209 -6.14 4.18 23.92
CA HIS A 209 -7.19 4.90 24.64
C HIS A 209 -6.65 5.66 25.86
N GLU A 210 -5.77 5.00 26.65
CA GLU A 210 -5.12 5.66 27.79
C GLU A 210 -4.25 6.87 27.38
N ALA A 211 -3.61 6.81 26.20
CA ALA A 211 -2.84 7.92 25.67
C ALA A 211 -3.71 9.05 25.10
N ILE A 212 -4.90 8.74 24.59
CA ILE A 212 -5.85 9.71 24.03
C ILE A 212 -6.57 10.53 25.09
N LYS A 213 -6.93 9.94 26.24
CA LYS A 213 -7.67 10.62 27.31
C LYS A 213 -7.10 11.99 27.70
N PRO A 214 -5.80 12.13 28.02
CA PRO A 214 -5.22 13.44 28.34
C PRO A 214 -5.23 14.40 27.17
N MET A 215 -5.24 13.91 25.90
CA MET A 215 -5.34 14.77 24.73
C MET A 215 -6.74 15.37 24.58
N CYS A 216 -7.79 14.61 24.91
CA CYS A 216 -9.16 15.11 24.96
C CYS A 216 -9.33 16.15 26.09
N GLU A 217 -8.83 15.86 27.29
CA GLU A 217 -8.85 16.79 28.43
C GLU A 217 -8.15 18.12 28.12
N MET A 218 -6.99 18.07 27.44
CA MET A 218 -6.28 19.26 26.99
C MET A 218 -7.13 20.10 26.03
N GLN A 219 -7.92 19.49 25.15
CA GLN A 219 -8.78 20.17 24.19
C GLN A 219 -10.02 20.79 24.88
N GLU A 220 -10.59 20.13 25.88
CA GLU A 220 -11.64 20.70 26.72
C GLU A 220 -11.17 21.99 27.47
N GLU A 221 -9.91 21.91 27.98
CA GLU A 221 -9.27 23.09 28.57
C GLU A 221 -8.96 24.20 27.55
N LEU A 222 -8.62 23.82 26.30
CA LEU A 222 -8.40 24.76 25.21
C LEU A 222 -9.71 25.48 24.87
N SER A 223 -10.82 24.75 24.71
CA SER A 223 -12.15 25.29 24.43
C SER A 223 -12.58 26.29 25.48
N LYS A 224 -12.47 25.95 26.77
CA LYS A 224 -12.77 26.86 27.90
C LYS A 224 -11.88 28.11 27.86
N ALA A 225 -10.60 27.98 27.55
CA ALA A 225 -9.70 29.12 27.48
C ALA A 225 -10.00 30.04 26.28
N CYS A 226 -10.55 29.49 25.20
CA CYS A 226 -11.00 30.23 24.02
C CYS A 226 -12.39 30.88 24.24
N GLY A 227 -13.17 30.37 25.18
CA GLY A 227 -14.60 30.76 25.37
C GLY A 227 -15.50 30.14 24.31
N THR A 228 -15.12 28.98 23.78
CA THR A 228 -15.83 28.21 22.75
C THR A 228 -16.44 26.91 23.29
N ASP A 229 -16.45 26.77 24.60
CA ASP A 229 -17.14 25.69 25.31
C ASP A 229 -18.69 25.82 25.21
N VAL A 230 -19.18 27.02 24.91
CA VAL A 230 -20.59 27.23 24.52
C VAL A 230 -20.62 27.24 22.99
N LYS A 231 -21.26 26.21 22.41
CA LYS A 231 -21.41 26.09 20.96
C LYS A 231 -22.54 26.96 20.43
N ARG A 232 -22.47 27.33 19.13
CA ARG A 232 -23.54 28.08 18.46
C ARG A 232 -24.85 27.32 18.45
N ALA A 233 -25.97 28.04 18.62
CA ALA A 233 -27.29 27.47 18.39
C ALA A 233 -27.53 27.29 16.87
N TYR A 234 -28.26 26.25 16.49
CA TYR A 234 -28.69 25.95 15.14
C TYR A 234 -30.10 25.36 15.17
N GLU A 235 -30.79 25.44 14.07
CA GLU A 235 -32.13 24.85 13.86
C GLU A 235 -32.16 24.35 12.41
N ASP A 236 -31.53 23.19 12.19
CA ASP A 236 -31.40 22.62 10.85
C ASP A 236 -32.55 21.63 10.53
N GLU A 237 -33.34 21.24 11.54
CA GLU A 237 -34.47 20.34 11.36
C GLU A 237 -35.80 20.95 11.84
N VAL A 238 -36.77 20.90 10.97
CA VAL A 238 -38.16 21.07 11.37
C VAL A 238 -38.73 19.70 11.74
N ASN A 239 -39.38 19.59 12.90
CA ASN A 239 -39.96 18.37 13.40
C ASN A 239 -41.48 18.51 13.57
N ASP A 240 -42.22 17.44 13.26
CA ASP A 240 -43.65 17.30 13.50
C ASP A 240 -43.89 16.00 14.29
N GLU A 241 -44.00 16.17 15.62
CA GLU A 241 -44.15 15.03 16.52
C GLU A 241 -45.53 14.33 16.36
N GLU A 242 -46.56 15.07 15.93
CA GLU A 242 -47.86 14.45 15.67
C GLU A 242 -47.81 13.50 14.46
N LEU A 243 -47.21 13.99 13.38
CA LEU A 243 -46.95 13.17 12.19
C LEU A 243 -46.05 11.95 12.49
N ARG A 244 -44.97 12.17 13.27
CA ARG A 244 -44.03 11.11 13.68
C ARG A 244 -44.78 10.00 14.45
N GLU A 245 -45.59 10.34 15.41
CA GLU A 245 -46.38 9.37 16.17
C GLU A 245 -47.46 8.68 15.33
N GLU A 246 -48.11 9.41 14.44
CA GLU A 246 -49.12 8.82 13.51
C GLU A 246 -48.50 7.79 12.59
N LEU A 247 -47.37 8.15 11.92
CA LEU A 247 -46.63 7.29 11.04
C LEU A 247 -46.14 6.03 11.79
N ARG A 248 -45.52 6.22 12.96
CA ARG A 248 -45.06 5.12 13.79
C ARG A 248 -46.15 4.13 14.12
N LYS A 249 -47.32 4.61 14.56
CA LYS A 249 -48.48 3.73 14.86
C LYS A 249 -49.01 3.00 13.66
N ALA A 250 -48.97 3.60 12.48
CA ALA A 250 -49.48 3.02 11.27
C ALA A 250 -48.54 1.97 10.66
N THR A 251 -47.21 2.17 10.76
CA THR A 251 -46.21 1.42 9.96
C THR A 251 -45.34 0.49 10.78
N TYR A 252 -45.17 0.70 12.10
CA TYR A 252 -44.22 -0.05 12.93
C TYR A 252 -44.43 -1.57 12.91
N ASP A 253 -45.67 -2.00 13.09
CA ASP A 253 -46.00 -3.46 13.12
C ASP A 253 -45.73 -4.13 11.79
N ALA A 254 -45.98 -3.45 10.67
CA ALA A 254 -45.68 -3.94 9.34
C ALA A 254 -44.17 -4.02 9.06
N CYS A 255 -43.40 -2.98 9.45
CA CYS A 255 -41.96 -2.96 9.37
C CYS A 255 -41.34 -4.05 10.25
N TYR A 256 -41.83 -4.23 11.48
CA TYR A 256 -41.39 -5.31 12.37
C TYR A 256 -41.68 -6.71 11.82
N ALA A 257 -42.84 -6.93 11.23
CA ALA A 257 -43.18 -8.19 10.57
C ALA A 257 -42.28 -8.46 9.35
N GLN A 258 -41.97 -7.45 8.55
CA GLN A 258 -41.01 -7.57 7.44
C GLN A 258 -39.60 -7.89 7.96
N ALA A 259 -39.13 -7.25 9.02
CA ALA A 259 -37.85 -7.55 9.65
C ALA A 259 -37.75 -8.98 10.19
N GLN A 260 -38.90 -9.63 10.50
CA GLN A 260 -38.97 -11.02 10.94
C GLN A 260 -39.23 -12.02 9.82
N SER A 261 -39.53 -11.56 8.60
CA SER A 261 -39.96 -12.45 7.48
C SER A 261 -38.87 -13.47 7.08
N GLY A 262 -37.59 -13.12 7.32
CA GLY A 262 -36.49 -13.94 6.87
C GLY A 262 -36.30 -13.91 5.34
N ASP A 263 -36.72 -12.82 4.71
CA ASP A 263 -36.61 -12.60 3.28
C ASP A 263 -35.15 -12.32 2.90
N ASP A 264 -34.53 -13.19 2.13
CA ASP A 264 -33.14 -13.12 1.72
C ASP A 264 -32.89 -12.29 0.43
N ASP A 265 -33.97 -11.96 -0.32
CA ASP A 265 -33.91 -11.12 -1.51
C ASP A 265 -33.90 -9.61 -1.13
N LYS A 266 -32.77 -8.94 -1.35
CA LYS A 266 -32.61 -7.50 -1.06
C LYS A 266 -33.67 -6.65 -1.76
N LYS A 267 -33.89 -6.90 -3.05
CA LYS A 267 -34.82 -6.09 -3.86
C LYS A 267 -36.27 -6.24 -3.39
N HIS A 268 -36.66 -7.47 -3.05
CA HIS A 268 -37.99 -7.74 -2.53
C HIS A 268 -38.23 -7.10 -1.16
N ARG A 269 -37.17 -7.06 -0.28
CA ARG A 269 -37.24 -6.33 1.00
C ARG A 269 -37.43 -4.84 0.76
N GLU A 270 -36.63 -4.21 -0.13
CA GLU A 270 -36.77 -2.81 -0.50
C GLU A 270 -38.18 -2.49 -1.03
N GLU A 271 -38.66 -3.25 -2.00
CA GLU A 271 -40.02 -3.09 -2.56
C GLU A 271 -41.11 -3.19 -1.48
N THR A 272 -40.93 -4.05 -0.48
CA THR A 272 -41.92 -4.22 0.61
C THR A 272 -41.88 -3.02 1.56
N TYR A 273 -40.74 -2.51 1.94
CA TYR A 273 -40.64 -1.28 2.75
C TYR A 273 -41.14 -0.06 2.00
N ASP A 274 -40.80 0.10 0.73
CA ASP A 274 -41.35 1.16 -0.13
C ASP A 274 -42.84 1.13 -0.24
N LYS A 275 -43.42 -0.06 -0.31
CA LYS A 275 -44.88 -0.22 -0.33
C LYS A 275 -45.54 0.20 1.01
N ILE A 276 -44.96 -0.20 2.16
CA ILE A 276 -45.46 0.22 3.48
C ILE A 276 -45.46 1.73 3.58
N LYS A 277 -44.37 2.38 3.15
CA LYS A 277 -44.23 3.85 3.14
C LYS A 277 -45.26 4.49 2.21
N SER A 278 -45.37 4.02 0.96
CA SER A 278 -46.30 4.53 -0.04
C SER A 278 -47.77 4.42 0.41
N ASP A 279 -48.16 3.26 0.96
CA ASP A 279 -49.51 3.05 1.48
C ASP A 279 -49.88 4.09 2.59
N PHE A 280 -48.92 4.43 3.46
CA PHE A 280 -49.10 5.47 4.47
C PHE A 280 -49.17 6.87 3.83
N THR A 281 -48.26 7.21 2.92
CA THR A 281 -48.22 8.51 2.26
C THR A 281 -49.50 8.79 1.51
N GLU A 282 -50.02 7.83 0.73
CA GLU A 282 -51.29 7.94 0.02
C GLU A 282 -52.49 8.13 0.98
N ALA A 283 -52.51 7.44 2.12
CA ALA A 283 -53.53 7.63 3.14
C ALA A 283 -53.48 8.99 3.81
N TYR A 284 -52.28 9.48 4.06
CA TYR A 284 -52.04 10.83 4.63
C TYR A 284 -52.52 11.93 3.69
N ASP A 285 -52.17 11.84 2.39
CA ASP A 285 -52.61 12.82 1.37
C ASP A 285 -54.12 12.84 1.21
N ALA A 286 -54.74 11.68 1.23
CA ALA A 286 -56.21 11.55 1.15
C ALA A 286 -56.91 12.19 2.37
N ALA A 287 -56.29 12.18 3.54
CA ALA A 287 -56.84 12.77 4.77
C ALA A 287 -56.60 14.30 4.86
N HIS A 288 -55.55 14.81 4.18
CA HIS A 288 -55.11 16.22 4.28
C HIS A 288 -55.22 17.00 2.97
N THR A 289 -56.39 16.88 2.31
CA THR A 289 -56.68 17.54 1.02
C THR A 289 -56.77 19.07 1.10
N ASP A 290 -56.65 19.64 2.28
CA ASP A 290 -56.67 21.07 2.57
C ASP A 290 -55.24 21.71 2.58
N LEU A 291 -54.19 20.91 2.57
CA LEU A 291 -52.80 21.37 2.47
C LEU A 291 -52.45 21.84 1.07
N SER A 292 -51.53 22.83 0.95
CA SER A 292 -50.97 23.18 -0.36
C SER A 292 -49.97 22.14 -0.87
N GLU A 293 -49.65 22.20 -2.17
CA GLU A 293 -48.66 21.29 -2.75
C GLU A 293 -47.28 21.45 -2.05
N ASP A 294 -46.87 22.67 -1.71
CA ASP A 294 -45.62 22.96 -1.01
C ASP A 294 -45.61 22.39 0.41
N ASP A 295 -46.74 22.53 1.16
CA ASP A 295 -46.86 21.97 2.51
C ASP A 295 -46.85 20.42 2.47
N LEU A 296 -47.46 19.79 1.46
CA LEU A 296 -47.42 18.35 1.28
C LEU A 296 -46.00 17.83 0.96
N GLU A 297 -45.21 18.55 0.13
CA GLU A 297 -43.82 18.21 -0.16
C GLU A 297 -42.95 18.25 1.10
N GLU A 298 -43.15 19.27 1.97
CA GLU A 298 -42.49 19.31 3.28
C GLU A 298 -42.90 18.11 4.16
N LYS A 299 -44.18 17.72 4.19
CA LYS A 299 -44.66 16.56 4.94
C LYS A 299 -44.08 15.26 4.39
N HIS A 300 -44.00 15.11 3.08
CA HIS A 300 -43.37 13.92 2.46
C HIS A 300 -41.91 13.80 2.85
N THR A 301 -41.14 14.88 2.91
CA THR A 301 -39.77 14.88 3.40
C THR A 301 -39.69 14.39 4.84
N LEU A 302 -40.61 14.85 5.72
CA LEU A 302 -40.69 14.37 7.10
C LEU A 302 -41.09 12.87 7.17
N ILE A 303 -42.04 12.42 6.34
CA ILE A 303 -42.45 11.03 6.25
C ILE A 303 -41.28 10.14 5.89
N ASP A 304 -40.48 10.52 4.89
CA ASP A 304 -39.29 9.77 4.48
C ASP A 304 -38.31 9.62 5.65
N ARG A 305 -38.00 10.70 6.36
CA ARG A 305 -37.11 10.70 7.51
C ARG A 305 -37.65 9.84 8.68
N TYR A 306 -38.89 10.04 9.07
CA TYR A 306 -39.50 9.31 10.19
C TYR A 306 -39.72 7.84 9.86
N PHE A 307 -39.97 7.51 8.58
CA PHE A 307 -40.09 6.12 8.15
C PHE A 307 -38.74 5.39 8.23
N ALA A 308 -37.63 6.05 7.88
CA ALA A 308 -36.30 5.50 8.06
C ALA A 308 -36.01 5.19 9.54
N ASP A 309 -36.44 6.06 10.46
CA ASP A 309 -36.33 5.81 11.90
C ASP A 309 -37.17 4.58 12.34
N VAL A 310 -38.38 4.45 11.83
CA VAL A 310 -39.26 3.29 12.12
C VAL A 310 -38.65 2.01 11.58
N GLN A 311 -38.12 2.02 10.36
CA GLN A 311 -37.44 0.88 9.76
C GLN A 311 -36.23 0.48 10.58
N ARG A 312 -35.39 1.44 10.98
CA ARG A 312 -34.23 1.21 11.83
C ARG A 312 -34.61 0.60 13.18
N ASP A 313 -35.58 1.17 13.88
CA ASP A 313 -36.04 0.71 15.20
C ASP A 313 -36.62 -0.68 15.12
N SER A 314 -37.47 -0.96 14.13
CA SER A 314 -38.16 -2.25 13.97
C SER A 314 -37.16 -3.37 13.65
N MET A 315 -36.17 -3.14 12.77
CA MET A 315 -35.12 -4.10 12.46
C MET A 315 -34.24 -4.38 13.69
N ARG A 316 -33.78 -3.34 14.39
CA ARG A 316 -32.94 -3.48 15.60
C ARG A 316 -33.67 -4.26 16.69
N ARG A 317 -34.92 -3.93 16.92
CA ARG A 317 -35.79 -4.59 17.91
C ARG A 317 -36.03 -6.04 17.56
N SER A 318 -36.30 -6.35 16.28
CA SER A 318 -36.50 -7.72 15.80
C SER A 318 -35.28 -8.61 16.09
N VAL A 319 -34.08 -8.12 15.73
CA VAL A 319 -32.83 -8.87 15.98
C VAL A 319 -32.59 -9.08 17.47
N LEU A 320 -32.76 -8.06 18.29
CA LEU A 320 -32.57 -8.15 19.73
C LEU A 320 -33.59 -9.10 20.39
N ASP A 321 -34.86 -9.11 19.97
CA ASP A 321 -35.90 -9.96 20.57
C ASP A 321 -35.80 -11.39 20.17
N THR A 322 -35.51 -11.68 18.92
CA THR A 322 -35.60 -13.05 18.35
C THR A 322 -34.26 -13.73 18.15
N GLY A 323 -33.13 -12.95 18.10
CA GLY A 323 -31.82 -13.45 17.71
C GLY A 323 -31.74 -13.84 16.22
N LYS A 324 -32.75 -13.47 15.41
CA LYS A 324 -32.76 -13.69 13.96
C LYS A 324 -32.60 -12.37 13.22
N ARG A 325 -31.86 -12.42 12.14
CA ARG A 325 -31.60 -11.29 11.25
C ARG A 325 -32.72 -11.15 10.22
N MET A 326 -32.74 -10.03 9.50
CA MET A 326 -33.81 -9.74 8.53
C MET A 326 -33.87 -10.75 7.35
N ASP A 327 -32.73 -11.38 7.03
CA ASP A 327 -32.64 -12.46 6.04
C ASP A 327 -32.84 -13.89 6.63
N GLY A 328 -33.25 -13.98 7.90
CA GLY A 328 -33.54 -15.23 8.62
C GLY A 328 -32.34 -15.92 9.25
N ARG A 329 -31.10 -15.46 8.98
CA ARG A 329 -29.90 -16.04 9.56
C ARG A 329 -29.79 -15.80 11.07
N ALA A 330 -29.07 -16.69 11.77
CA ALA A 330 -28.59 -16.45 13.11
C ALA A 330 -27.51 -15.34 13.13
N THR A 331 -27.22 -14.81 14.33
CA THR A 331 -26.28 -13.68 14.46
C THR A 331 -24.83 -14.02 14.07
N ASP A 332 -24.43 -15.28 14.15
CA ASP A 332 -23.10 -15.79 13.83
C ASP A 332 -23.03 -16.52 12.47
N GLU A 333 -24.16 -16.62 11.76
CA GLU A 333 -24.27 -17.34 10.50
C GLU A 333 -23.76 -16.50 9.32
N ILE A 334 -23.00 -17.17 8.42
CA ILE A 334 -22.41 -16.59 7.23
C ILE A 334 -23.23 -17.01 6.01
N ARG A 335 -23.43 -16.09 5.07
CA ARG A 335 -24.10 -16.39 3.78
C ARG A 335 -23.37 -17.50 3.02
N PRO A 336 -24.06 -18.25 2.14
CA PRO A 336 -23.43 -19.25 1.29
C PRO A 336 -22.25 -18.67 0.50
N ILE A 337 -21.15 -19.43 0.45
CA ILE A 337 -19.93 -19.04 -0.25
C ILE A 337 -19.71 -19.94 -1.45
N TRP A 338 -19.33 -19.33 -2.57
CA TRP A 338 -18.90 -20.02 -3.77
C TRP A 338 -17.59 -19.42 -4.28
N CYS A 339 -16.65 -20.28 -4.69
CA CYS A 339 -15.33 -19.89 -5.17
C CYS A 339 -15.00 -20.60 -6.49
N GLU A 340 -14.35 -19.88 -7.41
CA GLU A 340 -13.80 -20.41 -8.65
C GLU A 340 -12.47 -19.77 -8.98
N ILE A 341 -11.54 -20.56 -9.52
CA ILE A 341 -10.23 -20.09 -9.98
C ILE A 341 -10.05 -20.37 -11.47
N ASP A 342 -9.07 -19.74 -12.10
CA ASP A 342 -8.78 -19.89 -13.54
C ASP A 342 -9.96 -19.48 -14.45
N THR A 343 -10.74 -18.48 -14.00
CA THR A 343 -11.97 -18.03 -14.66
C THR A 343 -11.70 -17.29 -15.97
N LEU A 344 -10.51 -16.70 -16.12
CA LEU A 344 -10.13 -15.92 -17.30
C LEU A 344 -8.86 -16.47 -17.94
N PRO A 345 -8.83 -16.60 -19.28
CA PRO A 345 -7.72 -17.29 -19.99
C PRO A 345 -6.42 -16.47 -20.04
N MET A 346 -6.47 -15.14 -20.07
CA MET A 346 -5.30 -14.30 -20.30
C MET A 346 -4.60 -13.79 -19.04
N PRO A 347 -5.30 -13.44 -17.94
CA PRO A 347 -4.62 -13.08 -16.69
C PRO A 347 -3.72 -14.20 -16.16
N HIS A 348 -2.67 -13.83 -15.45
CA HIS A 348 -1.71 -14.80 -14.89
C HIS A 348 -2.33 -15.63 -13.76
N GLY A 349 -3.26 -15.05 -13.02
CA GLY A 349 -4.19 -15.73 -12.12
C GLY A 349 -5.52 -15.01 -12.13
N SER A 350 -6.61 -15.73 -11.89
CA SER A 350 -7.95 -15.15 -11.80
C SER A 350 -8.86 -15.98 -10.91
N SER A 351 -9.77 -15.30 -10.21
CA SER A 351 -10.73 -15.95 -9.32
C SER A 351 -12.05 -15.19 -9.26
N LEU A 352 -13.11 -15.93 -9.00
CA LEU A 352 -14.39 -15.42 -8.52
C LEU A 352 -14.57 -15.87 -7.07
N PHE A 353 -15.01 -14.97 -6.23
CA PHE A 353 -15.46 -15.23 -4.87
C PHE A 353 -16.81 -14.59 -4.67
N GLN A 354 -17.77 -15.38 -4.28
CA GLN A 354 -19.14 -14.95 -3.97
C GLN A 354 -19.50 -15.31 -2.54
N ARG A 355 -20.15 -14.40 -1.83
CA ARG A 355 -20.72 -14.58 -0.51
C ARG A 355 -22.11 -13.96 -0.50
N GLY A 356 -23.15 -14.80 -0.64
CA GLY A 356 -24.51 -14.35 -0.91
C GLY A 356 -24.54 -13.45 -2.15
N GLU A 357 -25.10 -12.25 -2.02
CA GLU A 357 -25.21 -11.23 -3.06
C GLU A 357 -23.98 -10.28 -3.12
N THR A 358 -22.81 -10.76 -2.74
CA THR A 358 -21.55 -9.99 -2.88
C THR A 358 -20.54 -10.82 -3.65
N MET A 359 -20.11 -10.32 -4.83
CA MET A 359 -19.21 -11.03 -5.74
C MET A 359 -18.04 -10.15 -6.15
N SER A 360 -16.83 -10.72 -6.08
CA SER A 360 -15.58 -10.12 -6.56
C SER A 360 -14.92 -11.00 -7.61
N LEU A 361 -14.62 -10.43 -8.76
CA LEU A 361 -13.71 -10.99 -9.77
C LEU A 361 -12.33 -10.37 -9.56
N SER A 362 -11.36 -11.18 -9.15
CA SER A 362 -9.98 -10.73 -8.97
C SER A 362 -9.05 -11.29 -10.03
N THR A 363 -8.13 -10.46 -10.54
CA THR A 363 -7.12 -10.85 -11.52
C THR A 363 -5.72 -10.49 -11.01
N CYS A 364 -4.79 -11.41 -11.18
CA CYS A 364 -3.39 -11.23 -10.84
C CYS A 364 -2.54 -11.09 -12.10
N THR A 365 -1.67 -10.09 -12.14
CA THR A 365 -0.66 -9.90 -13.18
C THR A 365 0.71 -9.86 -12.53
N LEU A 366 1.64 -10.65 -13.05
CA LEU A 366 3.04 -10.72 -12.60
C LEU A 366 3.90 -9.94 -13.59
N GLY A 367 4.56 -8.93 -13.11
CA GLY A 367 5.43 -8.05 -13.89
C GLY A 367 6.89 -8.17 -13.48
N THR A 368 7.72 -7.36 -14.09
CA THR A 368 9.15 -7.23 -13.82
C THR A 368 9.42 -6.11 -12.83
N LYS A 369 10.67 -5.89 -12.45
CA LYS A 369 11.09 -4.75 -11.65
C LYS A 369 10.75 -3.39 -12.29
N MET A 370 10.64 -3.31 -13.61
CA MET A 370 10.27 -2.10 -14.33
C MET A 370 8.82 -1.66 -14.09
N ASP A 371 7.99 -2.60 -13.60
CA ASP A 371 6.57 -2.37 -13.33
C ASP A 371 6.31 -1.94 -11.87
N GLU A 372 7.37 -1.81 -11.04
CA GLU A 372 7.25 -1.31 -9.67
C GLU A 372 6.68 0.12 -9.64
N LYS A 373 5.73 0.37 -8.73
CA LYS A 373 5.19 1.71 -8.52
C LYS A 373 6.19 2.54 -7.72
N MET A 374 6.70 3.62 -8.31
CA MET A 374 7.47 4.60 -7.58
C MET A 374 6.54 5.42 -6.67
N VAL A 375 6.83 5.44 -5.39
CA VAL A 375 6.22 6.32 -4.39
C VAL A 375 7.19 7.48 -4.16
N ASP A 376 6.74 8.71 -4.43
CA ASP A 376 7.50 9.95 -4.19
C ASP A 376 6.58 10.90 -3.41
N ASN A 377 6.55 10.75 -2.10
CA ASN A 377 5.81 11.57 -1.15
C ASN A 377 6.74 12.56 -0.46
N VAL A 378 6.20 13.43 0.36
CA VAL A 378 6.98 14.46 1.07
C VAL A 378 8.08 13.87 1.94
N LEU A 379 7.79 12.80 2.67
CA LEU A 379 8.72 12.18 3.63
C LEU A 379 9.26 10.82 3.14
N GLU A 380 8.64 10.22 2.14
CA GLU A 380 9.00 8.88 1.68
C GLU A 380 9.33 8.88 0.19
N LYS A 381 10.39 8.15 -0.17
CA LYS A 381 10.68 7.77 -1.54
C LYS A 381 11.01 6.29 -1.56
N SER A 382 10.12 5.52 -2.15
CA SER A 382 10.22 4.06 -2.16
C SER A 382 9.68 3.47 -3.46
N TYR A 383 9.76 2.14 -3.59
CA TYR A 383 9.16 1.37 -4.67
C TYR A 383 8.27 0.29 -4.10
N GLN A 384 7.06 0.19 -4.61
CA GLN A 384 6.09 -0.84 -4.22
C GLN A 384 6.05 -1.96 -5.26
N ARG A 385 6.22 -3.20 -4.81
CA ARG A 385 6.22 -4.41 -5.64
C ARG A 385 4.88 -5.13 -5.62
N PHE A 386 4.05 -4.88 -4.63
CA PHE A 386 2.68 -5.38 -4.57
C PHE A 386 1.70 -4.22 -4.70
N LEU A 387 0.85 -4.28 -5.70
CA LEU A 387 -0.16 -3.29 -6.03
C LEU A 387 -1.54 -3.94 -5.98
N LEU A 388 -2.49 -3.31 -5.32
CA LEU A 388 -3.88 -3.75 -5.31
C LEU A 388 -4.79 -2.59 -5.74
N HIS A 389 -5.61 -2.84 -6.74
CA HIS A 389 -6.61 -1.90 -7.23
C HIS A 389 -8.01 -2.48 -7.06
N TYR A 390 -8.84 -1.74 -6.37
CA TYR A 390 -10.24 -2.06 -6.12
C TYR A 390 -11.14 -1.17 -6.97
N ASN A 391 -12.05 -1.78 -7.72
CA ASN A 391 -12.98 -1.08 -8.57
C ASN A 391 -14.42 -1.42 -8.15
N PHE A 392 -15.22 -0.38 -7.95
CA PHE A 392 -16.62 -0.48 -7.55
C PHE A 392 -17.51 0.23 -8.58
N PRO A 393 -17.84 -0.44 -9.70
CA PRO A 393 -18.67 0.15 -10.75
C PRO A 393 -20.14 0.28 -10.30
N PRO A 394 -20.86 1.30 -10.77
CA PRO A 394 -22.26 1.54 -10.35
C PRO A 394 -23.21 0.36 -10.55
N PHE A 395 -22.98 -0.48 -11.56
CA PHE A 395 -23.84 -1.64 -11.84
C PHE A 395 -23.81 -2.69 -10.72
N CYS A 396 -22.78 -2.74 -9.87
CA CYS A 396 -22.69 -3.73 -8.80
C CYS A 396 -23.73 -3.50 -7.68
N THR A 397 -24.33 -2.32 -7.65
CA THR A 397 -25.46 -1.95 -6.80
C THR A 397 -26.74 -1.66 -7.61
N GLY A 398 -26.74 -1.93 -8.92
CA GLY A 398 -27.87 -1.65 -9.80
C GLY A 398 -28.05 -0.18 -10.20
N GLU A 399 -27.09 0.69 -9.88
CA GLU A 399 -27.20 2.11 -10.18
C GLU A 399 -26.92 2.43 -11.65
N ALA A 400 -27.83 3.19 -12.28
CA ALA A 400 -27.68 3.69 -13.65
C ALA A 400 -26.95 5.03 -13.68
N LYS A 401 -25.64 5.04 -13.41
CA LYS A 401 -24.83 6.25 -13.46
C LYS A 401 -23.49 6.03 -14.14
N ALA A 402 -22.89 7.12 -14.67
CA ALA A 402 -21.57 7.06 -15.28
C ALA A 402 -20.47 6.95 -14.24
N GLN A 403 -19.49 6.06 -14.47
CA GLN A 403 -18.29 5.97 -13.64
C GLN A 403 -17.38 7.18 -13.92
N ARG A 404 -17.05 7.96 -12.88
CA ARG A 404 -16.28 9.22 -12.98
C ARG A 404 -14.81 9.10 -12.54
N GLY A 405 -14.27 7.90 -12.44
CA GLY A 405 -12.91 7.64 -11.95
C GLY A 405 -12.91 7.00 -10.57
N VAL A 406 -11.74 6.93 -9.95
CA VAL A 406 -11.54 6.27 -8.65
C VAL A 406 -11.85 7.26 -7.52
N GLY A 407 -12.80 6.93 -6.67
CA GLY A 407 -13.20 7.71 -5.51
C GLY A 407 -12.35 7.42 -4.26
N ARG A 408 -12.50 8.28 -3.23
CA ARG A 408 -11.82 8.09 -1.92
C ARG A 408 -12.19 6.76 -1.25
N ARG A 409 -13.44 6.29 -1.43
CA ARG A 409 -13.92 5.01 -0.87
C ARG A 409 -13.19 3.83 -1.51
N GLU A 410 -13.02 3.84 -2.82
CA GLU A 410 -12.33 2.77 -3.56
C GLU A 410 -10.86 2.69 -3.16
N ILE A 411 -10.18 3.83 -2.96
CA ILE A 411 -8.79 3.88 -2.45
C ILE A 411 -8.72 3.27 -1.06
N GLY A 412 -9.63 3.63 -0.15
CA GLY A 412 -9.66 3.08 1.21
C GLY A 412 -9.90 1.57 1.25
N HIS A 413 -10.90 1.08 0.49
CA HIS A 413 -11.21 -0.36 0.42
C HIS A 413 -10.06 -1.16 -0.22
N GLY A 414 -9.46 -0.62 -1.28
CA GLY A 414 -8.29 -1.23 -1.91
C GLY A 414 -7.10 -1.29 -0.96
N HIS A 415 -6.87 -0.24 -0.19
CA HIS A 415 -5.76 -0.18 0.76
C HIS A 415 -5.94 -1.14 1.95
N LEU A 416 -7.16 -1.31 2.47
CA LEU A 416 -7.46 -2.31 3.48
C LEU A 416 -7.16 -3.73 2.97
N ALA A 417 -7.59 -4.07 1.77
CA ALA A 417 -7.30 -5.37 1.16
C ALA A 417 -5.78 -5.55 0.90
N TRP A 418 -5.10 -4.49 0.45
CA TRP A 418 -3.66 -4.48 0.25
C TRP A 418 -2.90 -4.76 1.56
N ARG A 419 -3.26 -4.09 2.66
CA ARG A 419 -2.70 -4.34 4.00
C ARG A 419 -2.90 -5.79 4.44
N GLY A 420 -4.10 -6.34 4.22
CA GLY A 420 -4.43 -7.72 4.60
C GLY A 420 -3.58 -8.77 3.88
N LEU A 421 -3.14 -8.50 2.65
CA LEU A 421 -2.48 -9.47 1.78
C LEU A 421 -0.95 -9.30 1.68
N LYS A 422 -0.42 -8.07 1.78
CA LYS A 422 0.97 -7.77 1.45
C LYS A 422 1.99 -8.57 2.27
N GLY A 423 1.72 -8.80 3.56
CA GLY A 423 2.60 -9.54 4.47
C GLY A 423 2.77 -11.02 4.10
N GLN A 424 1.83 -11.56 3.32
CA GLN A 424 1.84 -12.96 2.91
C GLN A 424 2.59 -13.21 1.60
N ILE A 425 3.02 -12.17 0.88
CA ILE A 425 3.86 -12.29 -0.32
C ILE A 425 5.32 -12.30 0.13
N PRO A 426 6.13 -13.35 -0.18
CA PRO A 426 7.53 -13.40 0.22
C PRO A 426 8.35 -12.25 -0.36
N ALA A 427 9.23 -11.67 0.44
CA ALA A 427 10.06 -10.53 0.04
C ALA A 427 11.06 -10.88 -1.09
N ASP A 428 11.45 -12.13 -1.22
CA ASP A 428 12.35 -12.66 -2.24
C ASP A 428 11.65 -13.10 -3.54
N PHE A 429 10.30 -13.03 -3.59
CA PHE A 429 9.56 -13.34 -4.80
C PHE A 429 9.93 -12.34 -5.92
N PRO A 430 10.42 -12.80 -7.09
CA PRO A 430 11.11 -11.92 -8.04
C PRO A 430 10.20 -11.03 -8.89
N TYR A 431 8.88 -11.18 -8.79
CA TYR A 431 7.91 -10.45 -9.60
C TYR A 431 7.36 -9.23 -8.88
N THR A 432 7.03 -8.21 -9.66
CA THR A 432 6.07 -7.18 -9.26
C THR A 432 4.67 -7.74 -9.45
N VAL A 433 3.86 -7.69 -8.41
CA VAL A 433 2.53 -8.30 -8.37
C VAL A 433 1.47 -7.21 -8.43
N ARG A 434 0.59 -7.25 -9.43
CA ARG A 434 -0.56 -6.39 -9.52
C ARG A 434 -1.84 -7.20 -9.41
N LEU A 435 -2.62 -6.95 -8.37
CA LEU A 435 -3.95 -7.51 -8.15
C LEU A 435 -5.01 -6.46 -8.50
N VAL A 436 -6.00 -6.82 -9.29
CA VAL A 436 -7.15 -5.97 -9.60
C VAL A 436 -8.42 -6.71 -9.20
N SER A 437 -9.19 -6.12 -8.30
CA SER A 437 -10.48 -6.62 -7.86
C SER A 437 -11.59 -5.78 -8.51
N GLN A 438 -12.45 -6.44 -9.24
CA GLN A 438 -13.64 -5.88 -9.86
C GLN A 438 -14.87 -6.39 -9.11
N ILE A 439 -15.60 -5.50 -8.44
CA ILE A 439 -16.83 -5.87 -7.76
C ILE A 439 -17.95 -6.01 -8.79
N LEU A 440 -18.57 -7.17 -8.82
CA LEU A 440 -19.64 -7.50 -9.76
C LEU A 440 -21.03 -7.36 -9.13
N GLU A 441 -21.13 -7.65 -7.83
CA GLU A 441 -22.35 -7.51 -7.02
C GLU A 441 -21.95 -7.07 -5.61
N SER A 442 -22.76 -6.27 -4.94
CA SER A 442 -22.47 -5.78 -3.58
C SER A 442 -23.73 -5.65 -2.72
N ASN A 443 -23.80 -6.49 -1.69
CA ASN A 443 -24.71 -6.36 -0.56
C ASN A 443 -23.96 -6.68 0.74
N GLY A 444 -23.14 -5.71 1.21
CA GLY A 444 -22.31 -5.82 2.41
C GLY A 444 -20.89 -6.34 2.14
N SER A 445 -19.91 -5.59 2.65
CA SER A 445 -18.48 -5.87 2.70
C SER A 445 -17.81 -6.43 1.45
N SER A 446 -17.88 -5.69 0.35
CA SER A 446 -17.16 -5.99 -0.90
C SER A 446 -15.63 -5.95 -0.75
N SER A 447 -15.08 -5.17 0.21
CA SER A 447 -13.65 -5.16 0.50
C SER A 447 -13.15 -6.51 1.06
N MET A 448 -13.95 -7.18 1.88
CA MET A 448 -13.61 -8.51 2.40
C MET A 448 -13.76 -9.59 1.34
N ALA A 449 -14.72 -9.47 0.42
CA ALA A 449 -14.77 -10.30 -0.78
C ALA A 449 -13.53 -10.12 -1.67
N THR A 450 -12.99 -8.88 -1.76
CA THR A 450 -11.72 -8.58 -2.45
C THR A 450 -10.54 -9.31 -1.82
N VAL A 451 -10.45 -9.37 -0.49
CA VAL A 451 -9.37 -10.10 0.21
C VAL A 451 -9.43 -11.58 -0.12
N CYS A 452 -10.61 -12.18 -0.05
CA CYS A 452 -10.83 -13.61 -0.35
C CYS A 452 -10.53 -13.93 -1.83
N ALA A 453 -11.14 -13.18 -2.76
CA ALA A 453 -10.88 -13.33 -4.19
C ALA A 453 -9.40 -13.06 -4.53
N GLY A 454 -8.81 -12.03 -3.92
CA GLY A 454 -7.40 -11.69 -4.10
C GLY A 454 -6.46 -12.82 -3.67
N THR A 455 -6.72 -13.44 -2.53
CA THR A 455 -5.98 -14.62 -2.06
C THR A 455 -6.05 -15.75 -3.11
N LEU A 456 -7.25 -16.09 -3.58
CA LEU A 456 -7.45 -17.13 -4.59
C LEU A 456 -6.73 -16.81 -5.90
N ALA A 457 -6.80 -15.55 -6.39
CA ALA A 457 -6.16 -15.13 -7.62
C ALA A 457 -4.63 -15.13 -7.52
N LEU A 458 -4.06 -14.77 -6.37
CA LEU A 458 -2.62 -14.85 -6.10
C LEU A 458 -2.15 -16.32 -6.10
N MET A 459 -2.88 -17.21 -5.45
CA MET A 459 -2.59 -18.64 -5.42
C MET A 459 -2.74 -19.27 -6.82
N ASP A 460 -3.75 -18.87 -7.61
CA ASP A 460 -3.95 -19.31 -8.99
C ASP A 460 -2.83 -18.82 -9.93
N ALA A 461 -2.25 -17.64 -9.65
CA ALA A 461 -1.08 -17.13 -10.38
C ALA A 461 0.23 -17.84 -10.05
N GLY A 462 0.25 -18.70 -9.03
CA GLY A 462 1.48 -19.34 -8.54
C GLY A 462 2.35 -18.41 -7.68
N VAL A 463 1.79 -17.36 -7.10
CA VAL A 463 2.48 -16.54 -6.08
C VAL A 463 2.65 -17.39 -4.82
N PRO A 464 3.87 -17.61 -4.33
CA PRO A 464 4.13 -18.50 -3.20
C PRO A 464 3.77 -17.82 -1.88
N MET A 465 2.47 -17.53 -1.68
CA MET A 465 1.97 -16.94 -0.45
C MET A 465 2.39 -17.77 0.76
N LYS A 466 2.83 -17.11 1.83
CA LYS A 466 3.19 -17.78 3.09
C LYS A 466 2.00 -18.56 3.65
N LYS A 467 0.82 -17.94 3.65
CA LYS A 467 -0.46 -18.51 4.08
C LYS A 467 -1.61 -17.83 3.36
N PRO A 468 -2.72 -18.53 3.14
CA PRO A 468 -3.93 -17.91 2.60
C PRO A 468 -4.59 -17.00 3.65
N VAL A 469 -5.24 -15.94 3.18
CA VAL A 469 -5.92 -14.93 4.00
C VAL A 469 -7.39 -14.91 3.66
N SER A 470 -8.25 -14.86 4.69
CA SER A 470 -9.67 -14.56 4.57
C SER A 470 -10.01 -13.26 5.27
N GLY A 471 -11.20 -12.74 4.98
CA GLY A 471 -11.71 -11.52 5.60
C GLY A 471 -13.21 -11.58 5.85
N ILE A 472 -13.66 -10.92 6.93
CA ILE A 472 -15.06 -10.82 7.34
C ILE A 472 -15.40 -9.42 7.83
N ALA A 473 -16.65 -9.00 7.65
CA ALA A 473 -17.22 -7.81 8.31
C ALA A 473 -18.22 -8.22 9.38
N MET A 474 -18.05 -7.63 10.55
CA MET A 474 -18.90 -7.82 11.73
C MET A 474 -19.72 -6.56 11.95
N GLY A 475 -20.93 -6.74 12.48
CA GLY A 475 -21.79 -5.65 12.90
C GLY A 475 -22.16 -5.72 14.37
N LEU A 476 -22.80 -4.67 14.82
CA LEU A 476 -23.34 -4.60 16.17
C LEU A 476 -24.72 -3.93 16.13
N ILE A 477 -25.62 -4.47 16.92
CA ILE A 477 -26.89 -3.84 17.24
C ILE A 477 -26.99 -3.73 18.76
N LYS A 478 -27.14 -2.49 19.26
CA LYS A 478 -27.31 -2.19 20.69
C LYS A 478 -28.29 -1.02 20.83
N ASN A 479 -29.36 -1.17 21.59
CA ASN A 479 -30.26 -0.05 21.85
C ASN A 479 -29.71 0.84 22.96
N PRO A 480 -29.83 2.18 22.82
CA PRO A 480 -29.45 3.12 23.87
C PRO A 480 -30.14 2.81 25.20
N GLY A 481 -29.38 2.76 26.27
CA GLY A 481 -29.90 2.51 27.63
C GLY A 481 -30.25 1.04 27.92
N GLU A 482 -30.01 0.11 27.00
CA GLU A 482 -30.20 -1.33 27.21
C GLU A 482 -28.83 -2.03 27.29
N ASP A 483 -28.73 -3.04 28.19
CA ASP A 483 -27.53 -3.89 28.26
C ASP A 483 -27.54 -4.97 27.16
N LYS A 484 -28.66 -5.17 26.48
CA LYS A 484 -28.83 -6.18 25.45
C LYS A 484 -28.19 -5.70 24.13
N TYR A 485 -27.37 -6.57 23.55
CA TYR A 485 -26.72 -6.33 22.26
C TYR A 485 -26.59 -7.61 21.45
N ALA A 486 -26.44 -7.48 20.14
CA ALA A 486 -26.17 -8.57 19.22
C ALA A 486 -24.95 -8.23 18.33
N VAL A 487 -23.96 -9.14 18.31
CA VAL A 487 -22.83 -9.08 17.37
C VAL A 487 -23.21 -9.92 16.15
N LEU A 488 -23.08 -9.35 14.96
CA LEU A 488 -23.47 -9.97 13.69
C LEU A 488 -22.23 -10.32 12.86
N SER A 489 -22.17 -11.56 12.37
CA SER A 489 -21.17 -11.98 11.38
C SER A 489 -21.68 -11.77 9.96
N ASP A 490 -20.82 -11.35 9.03
CA ASP A 490 -21.14 -11.17 7.62
C ASP A 490 -22.37 -10.29 7.40
N ILE A 491 -22.22 -8.99 7.74
CA ILE A 491 -23.30 -8.01 7.65
C ILE A 491 -23.74 -7.71 6.22
N LEU A 492 -25.04 -7.54 6.06
CA LEU A 492 -25.67 -7.00 4.85
C LEU A 492 -25.41 -5.48 4.75
N GLY A 493 -25.65 -4.92 3.56
CA GLY A 493 -25.61 -3.45 3.38
C GLY A 493 -26.60 -2.72 4.28
N ASP A 494 -27.81 -3.27 4.44
CA ASP A 494 -28.84 -2.72 5.33
C ASP A 494 -28.40 -2.76 6.81
N GLU A 495 -27.76 -3.85 7.24
CA GLU A 495 -27.25 -4.00 8.61
C GLU A 495 -26.02 -3.12 8.88
N ASP A 496 -25.19 -2.83 7.87
CA ASP A 496 -24.16 -1.79 7.96
C ASP A 496 -24.81 -0.41 8.15
N HIS A 497 -25.82 -0.09 7.35
CA HIS A 497 -26.47 1.23 7.41
C HIS A 497 -27.24 1.46 8.71
N LEU A 498 -28.03 0.47 9.15
CA LEU A 498 -28.93 0.56 10.30
C LEU A 498 -28.27 0.15 11.64
N GLY A 499 -27.07 -0.44 11.59
CA GLY A 499 -26.33 -0.91 12.77
C GLY A 499 -25.39 0.14 13.38
N ASP A 500 -24.74 -0.26 14.47
CA ASP A 500 -23.89 0.60 15.31
C ASP A 500 -22.38 0.43 15.06
N MET A 501 -21.99 -0.60 14.29
CA MET A 501 -20.59 -0.92 14.04
C MET A 501 -20.42 -1.58 12.66
N ASP A 502 -19.40 -1.18 11.92
CA ASP A 502 -18.81 -1.92 10.79
C ASP A 502 -17.37 -2.28 11.16
N PHE A 503 -17.14 -3.54 11.48
CA PHE A 503 -15.85 -4.03 11.94
C PHE A 503 -15.32 -5.12 11.02
N LYS A 504 -14.30 -4.77 10.21
CA LYS A 504 -13.65 -5.65 9.26
C LYS A 504 -12.35 -6.19 9.83
N THR A 505 -12.16 -7.50 9.71
CA THR A 505 -10.90 -8.15 10.08
C THR A 505 -10.45 -9.08 8.97
N THR A 506 -9.15 -9.09 8.69
CA THR A 506 -8.48 -10.04 7.81
C THR A 506 -7.45 -10.84 8.59
N GLY A 507 -7.19 -12.06 8.16
CA GLY A 507 -6.17 -12.87 8.83
C GLY A 507 -5.98 -14.22 8.16
N THR A 508 -4.87 -14.83 8.54
CA THR A 508 -4.56 -16.24 8.29
C THR A 508 -5.17 -17.10 9.39
N LYS A 509 -4.92 -18.41 9.36
CA LYS A 509 -5.27 -19.29 10.46
C LYS A 509 -4.54 -18.98 11.78
N ASP A 510 -3.39 -18.29 11.71
CA ASP A 510 -2.50 -18.07 12.86
C ASP A 510 -2.66 -16.69 13.51
N GLY A 511 -3.21 -15.70 12.81
CA GLY A 511 -3.44 -14.37 13.37
C GLY A 511 -4.01 -13.35 12.39
N LEU A 512 -4.19 -12.14 12.89
CA LEU A 512 -4.72 -11.00 12.17
C LEU A 512 -3.66 -10.39 11.23
N THR A 513 -4.09 -9.93 10.05
CA THR A 513 -3.23 -9.24 9.09
C THR A 513 -3.63 -7.79 8.84
N ALA A 514 -4.93 -7.46 8.93
CA ALA A 514 -5.41 -6.09 8.91
C ALA A 514 -6.78 -5.96 9.60
N THR A 515 -7.09 -4.75 10.02
CA THR A 515 -8.38 -4.42 10.62
C THR A 515 -8.84 -3.02 10.21
N GLN A 516 -10.15 -2.84 10.18
CA GLN A 516 -10.81 -1.55 10.04
C GLN A 516 -12.12 -1.58 10.82
N MET A 517 -12.32 -0.61 11.70
CA MET A 517 -13.52 -0.49 12.52
C MET A 517 -14.07 0.94 12.45
N ASP A 518 -15.35 1.04 12.18
CA ASP A 518 -16.15 2.26 12.26
C ASP A 518 -17.28 2.05 13.27
N ILE A 519 -17.41 2.96 14.21
CA ILE A 519 -18.45 2.95 15.22
C ILE A 519 -19.40 4.12 14.97
N LYS A 520 -20.69 3.85 15.06
CA LYS A 520 -21.79 4.82 14.79
C LYS A 520 -22.63 5.10 16.03
N CYS A 521 -22.20 4.65 17.20
CA CYS A 521 -22.82 4.91 18.50
C CYS A 521 -21.79 5.53 19.45
N ASP A 522 -22.22 5.90 20.67
CA ASP A 522 -21.36 6.53 21.70
C ASP A 522 -20.24 5.63 22.22
N GLY A 523 -19.83 4.63 21.42
CA GLY A 523 -18.69 3.78 21.69
C GLY A 523 -19.04 2.37 22.21
N LEU A 524 -17.99 1.55 22.30
CA LEU A 524 -18.08 0.13 22.66
C LEU A 524 -17.22 -0.19 23.86
N SER A 525 -17.74 -1.08 24.73
CA SER A 525 -16.93 -1.67 25.80
C SER A 525 -15.91 -2.67 25.19
N PHE A 526 -14.77 -2.81 25.87
CA PHE A 526 -13.78 -3.81 25.48
C PHE A 526 -14.30 -5.24 25.48
N GLU A 527 -15.31 -5.56 26.29
CA GLU A 527 -15.97 -6.86 26.33
C GLU A 527 -16.72 -7.15 25.02
N ILE A 528 -17.43 -6.16 24.48
CA ILE A 528 -18.13 -6.28 23.18
C ILE A 528 -17.12 -6.44 22.04
N LEU A 529 -16.03 -5.66 22.09
CA LEU A 529 -14.94 -5.77 21.11
C LEU A 529 -14.28 -7.15 21.12
N GLU A 530 -14.00 -7.70 22.31
CA GLU A 530 -13.42 -9.04 22.46
C GLU A 530 -14.37 -10.10 21.89
N LYS A 531 -15.66 -10.02 22.20
CA LYS A 531 -16.65 -10.93 21.66
C LYS A 531 -16.74 -10.84 20.13
N ALA A 532 -16.75 -9.63 19.57
CA ALA A 532 -16.77 -9.41 18.12
C ALA A 532 -15.52 -9.99 17.44
N LEU A 533 -14.34 -9.81 18.04
CA LEU A 533 -13.08 -10.36 17.51
C LEU A 533 -13.06 -11.89 17.54
N MET A 534 -13.52 -12.51 18.63
CA MET A 534 -13.57 -13.97 18.72
C MET A 534 -14.59 -14.58 17.76
N GLN A 535 -15.74 -13.94 17.58
CA GLN A 535 -16.73 -14.34 16.58
C GLN A 535 -16.21 -14.14 15.14
N ALA A 536 -15.49 -13.04 14.88
CA ALA A 536 -14.82 -12.79 13.59
C ALA A 536 -13.73 -13.83 13.28
N LYS A 537 -13.00 -14.31 14.30
CA LYS A 537 -12.00 -15.37 14.14
C LYS A 537 -12.65 -16.66 13.65
N ALA A 538 -13.70 -17.12 14.30
CA ALA A 538 -14.43 -18.32 13.89
C ALA A 538 -15.01 -18.17 12.46
N ALA A 539 -15.51 -16.98 12.13
CA ALA A 539 -16.04 -16.67 10.80
C ALA A 539 -14.95 -16.69 9.72
N ARG A 540 -13.75 -16.10 9.98
CA ARG A 540 -12.62 -16.16 9.06
C ARG A 540 -12.12 -17.58 8.83
N GLU A 541 -12.04 -18.40 9.90
CA GLU A 541 -11.66 -19.82 9.78
C GLU A 541 -12.64 -20.60 8.92
N HIS A 542 -13.95 -20.36 9.06
CA HIS A 542 -14.97 -20.97 8.21
C HIS A 542 -14.80 -20.61 6.72
N ILE A 543 -14.63 -19.31 6.42
CA ILE A 543 -14.41 -18.82 5.05
C ILE A 543 -13.12 -19.42 4.48
N LEU A 544 -12.05 -19.43 5.27
CA LEU A 544 -10.74 -19.95 4.86
C LEU A 544 -10.79 -21.43 4.49
N ASN A 545 -11.54 -22.23 5.25
CA ASN A 545 -11.73 -23.65 4.96
C ASN A 545 -12.39 -23.84 3.59
N ILE A 546 -13.46 -23.09 3.26
CA ILE A 546 -14.12 -23.17 1.95
C ILE A 546 -13.18 -22.73 0.82
N MET A 547 -12.42 -21.65 1.01
CA MET A 547 -11.43 -21.18 0.02
C MET A 547 -10.36 -22.24 -0.24
N THR A 548 -9.88 -22.92 0.79
CA THR A 548 -8.84 -23.97 0.68
C THR A 548 -9.36 -25.27 0.06
N GLU A 549 -10.67 -25.53 0.06
CA GLU A 549 -11.27 -26.59 -0.75
C GLU A 549 -11.15 -26.32 -2.25
N THR A 550 -11.19 -25.05 -2.66
CA THR A 550 -11.04 -24.65 -4.07
C THR A 550 -9.57 -24.68 -4.51
N ILE A 551 -8.66 -24.15 -3.70
CA ILE A 551 -7.21 -24.21 -3.91
C ILE A 551 -6.52 -24.26 -2.55
N ALA A 552 -5.86 -25.41 -2.25
CA ALA A 552 -5.20 -25.62 -0.97
C ALA A 552 -3.81 -24.98 -0.90
N GLU A 553 -3.08 -25.00 -2.01
CA GLU A 553 -1.72 -24.46 -2.13
C GLU A 553 -1.58 -23.66 -3.43
N PRO A 554 -0.67 -22.66 -3.48
CA PRO A 554 -0.39 -21.95 -4.72
C PRO A 554 0.01 -22.92 -5.85
N ARG A 555 -0.37 -22.62 -7.09
CA ARG A 555 0.03 -23.42 -8.23
C ARG A 555 1.55 -23.54 -8.30
N ALA A 556 2.04 -24.75 -8.47
CA ALA A 556 3.46 -25.03 -8.60
C ALA A 556 4.06 -24.49 -9.92
N GLU A 557 3.26 -24.44 -10.98
CA GLU A 557 3.65 -23.91 -12.28
C GLU A 557 2.78 -22.72 -12.66
N MET A 558 3.44 -21.63 -13.05
CA MET A 558 2.79 -20.44 -13.59
C MET A 558 2.26 -20.70 -14.99
N LYS A 559 1.22 -19.99 -15.39
CA LYS A 559 0.68 -20.05 -16.76
C LYS A 559 1.74 -19.70 -17.81
N PRO A 560 1.64 -20.24 -19.04
CA PRO A 560 2.66 -20.04 -20.10
C PRO A 560 2.90 -18.57 -20.47
N GLN A 561 1.89 -17.71 -20.33
CA GLN A 561 1.98 -16.28 -20.66
C GLN A 561 2.68 -15.45 -19.57
N VAL A 562 2.97 -16.00 -18.39
CA VAL A 562 3.72 -15.30 -17.35
C VAL A 562 5.17 -15.10 -17.82
N PRO A 563 5.70 -13.85 -17.78
CA PRO A 563 7.11 -13.61 -18.11
C PRO A 563 8.01 -14.44 -17.20
N ARG A 564 8.94 -15.21 -17.79
CA ARG A 564 9.91 -15.96 -16.99
C ARG A 564 10.99 -15.01 -16.49
N ILE A 565 11.37 -15.12 -15.23
CA ILE A 565 12.42 -14.33 -14.60
C ILE A 565 13.48 -15.29 -14.07
N VAL A 566 14.75 -15.01 -14.40
CA VAL A 566 15.91 -15.70 -13.85
C VAL A 566 16.82 -14.65 -13.20
N GLN A 567 17.21 -14.91 -11.97
CA GLN A 567 18.18 -14.09 -11.25
C GLN A 567 19.53 -14.81 -11.21
N LEU A 568 20.61 -14.03 -11.36
CA LEU A 568 21.97 -14.50 -11.14
C LEU A 568 22.77 -13.41 -10.41
N GLU A 569 23.69 -13.85 -9.57
CA GLU A 569 24.65 -12.97 -8.90
C GLU A 569 25.94 -12.93 -9.68
N ILE A 570 26.50 -11.74 -9.83
CA ILE A 570 27.79 -11.49 -10.48
C ILE A 570 28.69 -10.67 -9.55
N PRO A 571 30.03 -10.81 -9.66
CA PRO A 571 30.93 -9.91 -8.97
C PRO A 571 30.72 -8.45 -9.40
N LYS A 572 30.76 -7.52 -8.45
CA LYS A 572 30.53 -6.08 -8.66
C LYS A 572 31.35 -5.50 -9.83
N GLU A 573 32.58 -5.96 -10.01
CA GLU A 573 33.51 -5.51 -11.04
C GLU A 573 33.00 -5.71 -12.49
N PHE A 574 32.05 -6.65 -12.69
CA PHE A 574 31.48 -6.92 -14.01
C PHE A 574 30.22 -6.09 -14.33
N ILE A 575 29.64 -5.39 -13.35
CA ILE A 575 28.44 -4.55 -13.57
C ILE A 575 28.69 -3.56 -14.72
N GLY A 576 29.81 -2.83 -14.64
CA GLY A 576 30.18 -1.87 -15.67
C GLY A 576 30.41 -2.49 -17.05
N ALA A 577 30.94 -3.71 -17.11
CA ALA A 577 31.17 -4.43 -18.36
C ALA A 577 29.86 -4.91 -19.04
N ILE A 578 28.87 -5.30 -18.25
CA ILE A 578 27.55 -5.70 -18.78
C ILE A 578 26.74 -4.49 -19.24
N ILE A 579 26.78 -3.39 -18.47
CA ILE A 579 26.08 -2.16 -18.84
C ILE A 579 26.72 -1.52 -20.08
N GLY A 580 28.05 -1.47 -20.10
CA GLY A 580 28.81 -0.83 -21.18
C GLY A 580 28.75 0.70 -21.17
N PRO A 581 29.56 1.39 -22.01
CA PRO A 581 29.55 2.85 -22.09
C PRO A 581 28.19 3.41 -22.49
N GLY A 582 27.56 4.21 -21.59
CA GLY A 582 26.23 4.78 -21.82
C GLY A 582 25.10 3.73 -21.98
N GLY A 583 25.29 2.53 -21.43
CA GLY A 583 24.26 1.46 -21.51
C GLY A 583 24.19 0.71 -22.83
N LYS A 584 25.14 0.91 -23.75
CA LYS A 584 25.08 0.35 -25.12
C LYS A 584 25.12 -1.19 -25.15
N ILE A 585 25.91 -1.83 -24.29
CA ILE A 585 26.08 -3.29 -24.29
C ILE A 585 24.80 -3.96 -23.79
N ILE A 586 24.23 -3.47 -22.71
CA ILE A 586 23.00 -4.03 -22.16
C ILE A 586 21.81 -3.80 -23.13
N GLN A 587 21.72 -2.63 -23.77
CA GLN A 587 20.70 -2.34 -24.77
C GLN A 587 20.82 -3.29 -25.98
N GLN A 588 22.04 -3.48 -26.50
CA GLN A 588 22.29 -4.41 -27.60
C GLN A 588 21.92 -5.86 -27.22
N MET A 589 22.27 -6.28 -26.00
CA MET A 589 21.90 -7.63 -25.53
C MET A 589 20.39 -7.79 -25.47
N GLN A 590 19.66 -6.77 -24.97
CA GLN A 590 18.19 -6.78 -24.91
C GLN A 590 17.56 -6.83 -26.31
N GLU A 591 18.05 -6.02 -27.26
CA GLU A 591 17.57 -6.03 -28.65
C GLU A 591 17.81 -7.36 -29.36
N GLU A 592 18.99 -7.97 -29.19
CA GLU A 592 19.36 -9.22 -29.85
C GLU A 592 18.67 -10.45 -29.26
N THR A 593 18.32 -10.44 -27.98
CA THR A 593 17.74 -11.60 -27.29
C THR A 593 16.23 -11.48 -27.07
N GLY A 594 15.67 -10.25 -27.17
CA GLY A 594 14.29 -9.98 -26.81
C GLY A 594 14.03 -10.08 -25.30
N ALA A 595 15.08 -10.13 -24.48
CA ALA A 595 14.99 -10.19 -23.02
C ALA A 595 15.16 -8.79 -22.42
N THR A 596 14.50 -8.54 -21.28
CA THR A 596 14.77 -7.37 -20.44
C THR A 596 15.78 -7.74 -19.38
N ILE A 597 16.83 -6.93 -19.21
CA ILE A 597 17.93 -7.17 -18.26
C ILE A 597 17.99 -5.99 -17.30
N THR A 598 17.88 -6.25 -16.00
CA THR A 598 18.08 -5.25 -14.95
C THR A 598 19.24 -5.67 -14.05
N ILE A 599 20.04 -4.69 -13.59
CA ILE A 599 21.19 -4.94 -12.74
C ILE A 599 21.12 -3.99 -11.55
N GLU A 600 21.29 -4.57 -10.36
CA GLU A 600 21.31 -3.84 -9.10
C GLU A 600 22.54 -4.23 -8.28
N GLU A 601 23.20 -3.24 -7.70
CA GLU A 601 24.28 -3.50 -6.74
C GLU A 601 23.70 -3.59 -5.33
N THR A 602 23.89 -4.73 -4.67
CA THR A 602 23.45 -4.96 -3.30
C THR A 602 24.57 -5.72 -2.56
N ASP A 603 24.98 -5.24 -1.40
CA ASP A 603 25.96 -5.92 -0.54
C ASP A 603 27.31 -6.29 -1.24
N GLY A 604 27.72 -5.48 -2.22
CA GLY A 604 28.99 -5.66 -2.93
C GLY A 604 28.94 -6.71 -4.06
N VAL A 605 27.74 -7.24 -4.40
CA VAL A 605 27.48 -8.10 -5.56
C VAL A 605 26.52 -7.42 -6.53
N GLY A 606 26.62 -7.77 -7.80
CA GLY A 606 25.63 -7.36 -8.82
C GLY A 606 24.54 -8.40 -8.92
N LYS A 607 23.30 -8.07 -8.56
CA LYS A 607 22.13 -8.91 -8.82
C LYS A 607 21.59 -8.60 -10.21
N VAL A 608 21.69 -9.56 -11.11
CA VAL A 608 21.19 -9.45 -12.49
C VAL A 608 19.89 -10.21 -12.58
N GLN A 609 18.84 -9.55 -13.04
CA GLN A 609 17.56 -10.14 -13.33
C GLN A 609 17.32 -10.12 -14.83
N VAL A 610 17.07 -11.28 -15.41
CA VAL A 610 16.76 -11.49 -16.84
C VAL A 610 15.32 -11.95 -16.95
N SER A 611 14.49 -11.22 -17.67
CA SER A 611 13.09 -11.56 -17.92
C SER A 611 12.78 -11.61 -19.40
N ALA A 612 12.02 -12.62 -19.82
CA ALA A 612 11.58 -12.79 -21.21
C ALA A 612 10.29 -13.63 -21.31
N PRO A 613 9.54 -13.50 -22.42
CA PRO A 613 8.33 -14.29 -22.65
C PRO A 613 8.59 -15.79 -22.82
N ASN A 614 9.81 -16.19 -23.22
CA ASN A 614 10.16 -17.58 -23.53
C ASN A 614 11.55 -17.95 -23.01
N LYS A 615 11.78 -19.26 -22.91
CA LYS A 615 13.03 -19.82 -22.39
C LYS A 615 14.24 -19.52 -23.28
N ASP A 616 14.06 -19.55 -24.60
CA ASP A 616 15.16 -19.39 -25.57
C ASP A 616 15.78 -17.98 -25.45
N SER A 617 14.96 -16.95 -25.28
CA SER A 617 15.40 -15.58 -25.04
C SER A 617 16.19 -15.44 -23.73
N ILE A 618 15.73 -16.11 -22.66
CA ILE A 618 16.45 -16.13 -21.38
C ILE A 618 17.81 -16.80 -21.52
N ASP A 619 17.83 -18.00 -22.10
CA ASP A 619 19.06 -18.77 -22.27
C ASP A 619 20.08 -18.04 -23.15
N ALA A 620 19.61 -17.32 -24.19
CA ALA A 620 20.45 -16.48 -25.03
C ALA A 620 21.05 -15.29 -24.24
N ALA A 621 20.23 -14.60 -23.45
CA ALA A 621 20.68 -13.49 -22.61
C ALA A 621 21.66 -13.94 -21.52
N LEU A 622 21.33 -15.02 -20.82
CA LEU A 622 22.20 -15.62 -19.80
C LEU A 622 23.52 -16.08 -20.40
N GLY A 623 23.51 -16.67 -21.62
CA GLY A 623 24.72 -17.07 -22.35
C GLY A 623 25.66 -15.86 -22.58
N LYS A 624 25.11 -14.72 -23.02
CA LYS A 624 25.88 -13.49 -23.25
C LYS A 624 26.41 -12.89 -21.93
N ILE A 625 25.60 -12.84 -20.87
CA ILE A 625 26.04 -12.35 -19.56
C ILE A 625 27.15 -13.24 -19.01
N LYS A 626 26.97 -14.55 -19.04
CA LYS A 626 27.98 -15.52 -18.58
C LYS A 626 29.28 -15.38 -19.35
N ALA A 627 29.22 -15.12 -20.66
CA ALA A 627 30.43 -14.92 -21.48
C ALA A 627 31.22 -13.66 -21.05
N ILE A 628 30.53 -12.59 -20.65
CA ILE A 628 31.16 -11.37 -20.15
C ILE A 628 31.79 -11.57 -18.76
N VAL A 629 31.09 -12.32 -17.89
CA VAL A 629 31.52 -12.57 -16.49
C VAL A 629 32.58 -13.66 -16.40
N ALA A 630 32.70 -14.53 -17.43
CA ALA A 630 33.64 -15.62 -17.42
C ALA A 630 35.09 -15.17 -17.16
N VAL A 631 35.73 -15.75 -16.16
CA VAL A 631 37.13 -15.50 -15.82
C VAL A 631 37.96 -16.63 -16.41
N PRO A 632 39.04 -16.36 -17.20
CA PRO A 632 39.89 -17.39 -17.73
C PRO A 632 40.60 -18.18 -16.62
N GLU A 633 40.51 -19.50 -16.66
CA GLU A 633 41.18 -20.39 -15.69
C GLU A 633 42.48 -20.95 -16.23
N ILE A 634 43.52 -20.93 -15.35
CA ILE A 634 44.84 -21.48 -15.70
C ILE A 634 44.72 -22.98 -15.92
N GLY A 635 45.22 -23.47 -17.07
CA GLY A 635 45.20 -24.87 -17.44
C GLY A 635 44.04 -25.27 -18.34
N GLU A 636 43.03 -24.42 -18.54
CA GLU A 636 41.93 -24.64 -19.47
C GLU A 636 42.32 -24.39 -20.93
N VAL A 637 41.57 -25.06 -21.84
CA VAL A 637 41.74 -24.94 -23.30
C VAL A 637 40.60 -24.09 -23.86
N TYR A 638 40.97 -23.04 -24.56
CA TYR A 638 40.04 -22.11 -25.19
C TYR A 638 40.15 -22.19 -26.71
N GLU A 639 39.05 -22.08 -27.40
CA GLU A 639 39.00 -21.82 -28.83
C GLU A 639 38.92 -20.34 -29.06
N GLY A 640 40.07 -19.68 -29.23
CA GLY A 640 40.18 -18.23 -29.35
C GLY A 640 40.33 -17.77 -30.79
N THR A 641 40.00 -16.49 -31.05
CA THR A 641 40.14 -15.83 -32.35
C THR A 641 41.41 -14.99 -32.37
N VAL A 642 42.23 -15.13 -33.39
CA VAL A 642 43.46 -14.32 -33.59
C VAL A 642 43.07 -12.89 -33.94
N ARG A 643 43.40 -11.95 -33.07
CA ARG A 643 43.04 -10.52 -33.23
C ARG A 643 44.11 -9.70 -33.94
N SER A 644 45.37 -9.98 -33.63
CA SER A 644 46.52 -9.33 -34.29
C SER A 644 47.76 -10.18 -34.26
N ILE A 645 48.57 -10.06 -35.30
CA ILE A 645 49.84 -10.80 -35.46
C ILE A 645 51.00 -9.78 -35.28
N MET A 646 51.97 -10.15 -34.46
CA MET A 646 53.18 -9.39 -34.18
C MET A 646 54.43 -10.22 -34.41
N PRO A 647 55.61 -9.64 -34.63
CA PRO A 647 56.87 -10.41 -34.90
C PRO A 647 57.26 -11.41 -33.81
N TYR A 648 56.72 -11.24 -32.59
CA TYR A 648 57.03 -12.10 -31.43
C TYR A 648 55.89 -13.07 -31.07
N GLY A 649 54.75 -13.09 -31.80
CA GLY A 649 53.61 -13.93 -31.53
C GLY A 649 52.31 -13.30 -31.98
N CYS A 650 51.19 -13.83 -31.57
CA CYS A 650 49.86 -13.28 -31.87
C CYS A 650 49.02 -13.07 -30.60
N PHE A 651 48.14 -12.09 -30.64
CA PHE A 651 47.13 -11.92 -29.61
C PHE A 651 45.86 -12.72 -30.01
N VAL A 652 45.43 -13.57 -29.10
CA VAL A 652 44.26 -14.42 -29.28
C VAL A 652 43.21 -14.05 -28.24
N GLU A 653 42.06 -13.66 -28.70
CA GLU A 653 40.92 -13.44 -27.84
C GLU A 653 40.33 -14.78 -27.41
N ILE A 654 40.54 -15.16 -26.15
CA ILE A 654 40.10 -16.44 -25.57
C ILE A 654 38.70 -16.36 -24.97
N LEU A 655 38.26 -15.16 -24.51
CA LEU A 655 36.91 -14.83 -24.06
C LEU A 655 36.60 -13.40 -24.53
N PRO A 656 35.34 -12.99 -24.66
CA PRO A 656 34.98 -11.65 -25.11
C PRO A 656 35.73 -10.54 -24.36
N GLY A 657 36.50 -9.73 -25.10
CA GLY A 657 37.30 -8.65 -24.53
C GLY A 657 38.55 -9.08 -23.73
N LYS A 658 38.94 -10.38 -23.77
CA LYS A 658 40.11 -10.91 -23.03
C LYS A 658 41.11 -11.53 -23.98
N ASP A 659 42.13 -10.73 -24.30
CA ASP A 659 43.20 -11.15 -25.23
C ASP A 659 44.39 -11.72 -24.47
N GLY A 660 44.85 -12.87 -24.91
CA GLY A 660 46.06 -13.50 -24.42
C GLY A 660 47.19 -13.49 -25.46
N LEU A 661 48.44 -13.41 -24.99
CA LEU A 661 49.63 -13.49 -25.84
C LEU A 661 49.97 -14.96 -26.09
N LEU A 662 49.84 -15.41 -27.33
CA LEU A 662 50.45 -16.65 -27.83
C LEU A 662 51.78 -16.30 -28.43
N HIS A 663 52.89 -16.44 -27.59
CA HIS A 663 54.24 -16.17 -28.03
C HIS A 663 54.65 -17.15 -29.12
N ILE A 664 55.49 -16.73 -30.09
CA ILE A 664 55.92 -17.54 -31.24
C ILE A 664 56.49 -18.91 -30.81
N SER A 665 57.21 -18.97 -29.67
CA SER A 665 57.75 -20.23 -29.13
C SER A 665 56.71 -21.16 -28.52
N GLU A 666 55.49 -20.72 -28.36
CA GLU A 666 54.36 -21.47 -27.79
C GLU A 666 53.32 -21.90 -28.86
N ILE A 667 53.62 -21.57 -30.15
CA ILE A 667 52.72 -21.92 -31.28
C ILE A 667 52.91 -23.39 -31.71
N ASP A 668 54.18 -23.82 -31.90
CA ASP A 668 54.51 -25.15 -32.38
C ASP A 668 55.79 -25.69 -31.71
N TRP A 669 56.01 -26.98 -31.77
CA TRP A 669 57.22 -27.67 -31.38
C TRP A 669 58.40 -27.36 -32.33
N LYS A 670 58.10 -26.98 -33.60
CA LYS A 670 59.04 -26.54 -34.60
C LYS A 670 59.40 -25.07 -34.38
N ARG A 671 60.68 -24.71 -34.54
CA ARG A 671 61.10 -23.33 -34.45
C ARG A 671 60.59 -22.56 -35.66
N LEU A 672 59.77 -21.55 -35.38
CA LEU A 672 59.17 -20.64 -36.37
C LEU A 672 59.96 -19.32 -36.38
N GLU A 673 60.13 -18.70 -37.58
CA GLU A 673 60.65 -17.35 -37.73
C GLU A 673 59.52 -16.33 -37.79
N THR A 674 58.35 -16.69 -38.33
CA THR A 674 57.15 -15.86 -38.33
C THR A 674 55.91 -16.70 -37.92
N VAL A 675 54.84 -15.99 -37.47
CA VAL A 675 53.54 -16.65 -37.05
C VAL A 675 52.86 -17.28 -38.25
N GLU A 676 53.00 -16.66 -39.44
CA GLU A 676 52.37 -17.10 -40.68
C GLU A 676 52.91 -18.47 -41.16
N GLU A 677 54.15 -18.85 -40.77
CA GLU A 677 54.71 -20.17 -41.06
C GLU A 677 53.94 -21.31 -40.40
N ALA A 678 53.23 -21.02 -39.33
CA ALA A 678 52.30 -21.98 -38.70
C ALA A 678 50.93 -22.03 -39.37
N GLY A 679 50.73 -21.26 -40.45
CA GLY A 679 49.46 -21.18 -41.18
C GLY A 679 48.39 -20.37 -40.44
N ILE A 680 48.75 -19.53 -39.45
CA ILE A 680 47.83 -18.72 -38.63
C ILE A 680 47.69 -17.33 -39.27
N LYS A 681 46.44 -16.90 -39.45
CA LYS A 681 46.08 -15.58 -39.99
C LYS A 681 45.19 -14.84 -38.99
N GLU A 682 45.14 -13.53 -39.12
CA GLU A 682 44.17 -12.72 -38.36
C GLU A 682 42.74 -13.15 -38.70
N GLY A 683 41.92 -13.35 -37.68
CA GLY A 683 40.55 -13.86 -37.78
C GLY A 683 40.42 -15.38 -37.62
N ASP A 684 41.53 -16.15 -37.64
CA ASP A 684 41.47 -17.59 -37.48
C ASP A 684 41.07 -18.01 -36.07
N LYS A 685 40.28 -19.08 -35.98
CA LYS A 685 39.96 -19.74 -34.70
C LYS A 685 40.99 -20.81 -34.40
N ILE A 686 41.69 -20.66 -33.27
CA ILE A 686 42.71 -21.65 -32.85
C ILE A 686 42.49 -22.08 -31.41
N LYS A 687 42.80 -23.37 -31.15
CA LYS A 687 42.76 -23.88 -29.78
C LYS A 687 44.07 -23.56 -29.07
N VAL A 688 43.94 -22.89 -27.90
CA VAL A 688 45.06 -22.50 -27.06
C VAL A 688 44.77 -22.85 -25.60
N LYS A 689 45.82 -23.21 -24.86
CA LYS A 689 45.72 -23.47 -23.42
C LYS A 689 46.28 -22.27 -22.67
N LEU A 690 45.58 -21.83 -21.65
CA LEU A 690 46.06 -20.77 -20.74
C LEU A 690 47.08 -21.37 -19.78
N LEU A 691 48.33 -20.91 -19.88
CA LEU A 691 49.42 -21.39 -19.04
C LEU A 691 49.59 -20.61 -17.75
N GLU A 692 49.46 -19.30 -17.82
CA GLU A 692 49.77 -18.41 -16.70
C GLU A 692 49.00 -17.08 -16.87
N ILE A 693 48.62 -16.49 -15.76
CA ILE A 693 48.19 -15.09 -15.67
C ILE A 693 49.28 -14.34 -14.98
N ASP A 694 49.91 -13.36 -15.65
CA ASP A 694 50.98 -12.54 -15.06
C ASP A 694 50.44 -11.74 -13.86
N PRO A 695 50.93 -11.99 -12.63
CA PRO A 695 50.39 -11.39 -11.44
C PRO A 695 50.62 -9.86 -11.34
N LYS A 696 51.52 -9.29 -12.16
CA LYS A 696 51.85 -7.86 -12.16
C LYS A 696 51.09 -7.10 -13.25
N THR A 697 50.84 -7.73 -14.40
CA THR A 697 50.23 -7.05 -15.56
C THR A 697 48.87 -7.56 -15.91
N GLY A 698 48.40 -8.64 -15.26
CA GLY A 698 47.12 -9.31 -15.58
C GLY A 698 47.04 -9.96 -16.96
N LYS A 699 48.16 -10.07 -17.70
CA LYS A 699 48.17 -10.57 -19.05
C LYS A 699 48.18 -12.09 -19.10
N TYR A 700 47.38 -12.63 -20.03
CA TYR A 700 47.19 -14.07 -20.24
C TYR A 700 48.33 -14.59 -21.15
N LYS A 701 49.03 -15.64 -20.72
CA LYS A 701 50.04 -16.36 -21.53
C LYS A 701 49.40 -17.63 -22.05
N LEU A 702 49.39 -17.75 -23.36
CA LEU A 702 48.77 -18.85 -24.06
C LEU A 702 49.78 -19.77 -24.68
N SER A 703 49.44 -21.07 -24.86
CA SER A 703 50.21 -22.03 -25.61
C SER A 703 49.30 -22.90 -26.47
N ARG A 704 49.61 -22.99 -27.75
CA ARG A 704 49.06 -23.98 -28.67
C ARG A 704 49.92 -25.24 -28.66
N ARG A 705 51.22 -25.07 -28.49
CA ARG A 705 52.25 -26.12 -28.52
C ARG A 705 51.92 -27.28 -27.57
N VAL A 706 51.43 -27.01 -26.36
CA VAL A 706 51.08 -28.04 -25.36
C VAL A 706 49.90 -28.92 -25.77
N LEU A 707 49.13 -28.50 -26.79
CA LEU A 707 48.00 -29.28 -27.36
C LEU A 707 48.40 -30.11 -28.58
N LEU A 708 49.61 -29.92 -29.12
CA LEU A 708 50.15 -30.68 -30.26
C LEU A 708 50.98 -31.87 -29.76
N GLU A 709 50.95 -32.96 -30.52
CA GLU A 709 51.81 -34.14 -30.21
C GLU A 709 53.26 -33.74 -30.23
N LYS A 710 53.97 -34.10 -29.15
CA LYS A 710 55.39 -33.82 -29.01
C LYS A 710 56.20 -34.75 -29.99
N PRO A 711 57.01 -34.17 -30.91
CA PRO A 711 57.82 -35.01 -31.83
C PRO A 711 58.80 -35.93 -31.10
N GLU A 712 58.91 -37.16 -31.54
CA GLU A 712 59.89 -38.11 -31.00
C GLU A 712 61.31 -37.54 -31.13
N GLY A 713 62.07 -37.50 -30.03
CA GLY A 713 63.43 -36.98 -30.01
C GLY A 713 63.59 -35.49 -29.72
N TYR A 714 62.51 -34.74 -29.40
CA TYR A 714 62.64 -33.32 -29.07
C TYR A 714 63.34 -33.13 -27.75
N VAL A 715 64.54 -32.49 -27.77
CA VAL A 715 65.30 -32.01 -26.59
C VAL A 715 65.04 -30.52 -26.37
N GLU A 716 64.53 -30.16 -25.23
CA GLU A 716 64.30 -28.74 -24.85
C GLU A 716 65.60 -27.98 -24.87
N PRO A 717 65.68 -26.80 -25.56
CA PRO A 717 66.87 -25.97 -25.53
C PRO A 717 67.09 -25.46 -24.10
N GLN A 718 68.20 -25.79 -23.46
CA GLN A 718 68.58 -25.28 -22.16
C GLN A 718 68.63 -23.77 -22.20
N ARG A 719 67.78 -23.10 -21.42
CA ARG A 719 67.84 -21.66 -21.22
C ARG A 719 69.17 -21.30 -20.56
N ARG A 720 70.06 -20.61 -21.30
CA ARG A 720 71.28 -20.01 -20.71
C ARG A 720 70.87 -19.02 -19.61
N PRO A 721 71.47 -19.08 -18.39
CA PRO A 721 71.20 -18.09 -17.34
C PRO A 721 71.54 -16.69 -17.84
N ARG A 722 70.66 -15.77 -17.66
CA ARG A 722 70.92 -14.34 -17.90
C ARG A 722 72.03 -13.88 -16.99
N GLY A 723 73.22 -13.61 -17.57
CA GLY A 723 74.39 -13.07 -16.86
C GLY A 723 74.07 -11.74 -16.25
N ASP A 724 74.58 -11.57 -15.01
CA ASP A 724 74.55 -10.36 -14.22
C ASP A 724 75.02 -9.16 -15.03
N ARG A 725 74.16 -8.24 -15.30
CA ARG A 725 74.59 -6.89 -15.75
C ARG A 725 75.03 -6.07 -14.53
N ARG A 726 76.37 -5.82 -14.45
CA ARG A 726 77.00 -4.92 -13.49
C ARG A 726 76.37 -3.53 -13.55
N PRO A 727 76.24 -2.82 -12.41
CA PRO A 727 75.76 -1.46 -12.36
C PRO A 727 76.68 -0.49 -13.01
N ARG A 728 76.19 0.40 -13.86
CA ARG A 728 76.92 1.56 -14.38
C ARG A 728 76.88 2.67 -13.33
N ARG A 729 78.12 3.23 -13.09
CA ARG A 729 78.43 4.36 -12.20
C ARG A 729 77.69 5.64 -12.58
N ASP A 730 77.34 6.37 -11.53
CA ASP A 730 76.91 7.77 -11.51
C ASP A 730 77.83 8.67 -12.38
N GLY A 731 77.17 9.57 -13.08
CA GLY A 731 77.72 10.71 -13.74
C GLY A 731 76.81 11.91 -13.60
N GLU A 732 77.19 12.78 -12.73
CA GLU A 732 76.57 14.10 -12.51
C GLU A 732 76.34 14.84 -13.82
N ARG A 733 75.18 15.49 -13.96
CA ARG A 733 75.07 16.84 -14.62
C ARG A 733 73.78 17.52 -14.26
N ARG A 734 73.94 18.53 -13.41
CA ARG A 734 73.59 19.96 -13.51
C ARG A 734 72.18 20.31 -13.93
N PHE A 735 71.49 20.91 -12.97
CA PHE A 735 70.43 21.91 -13.07
C PHE A 735 70.55 22.80 -14.28
N ASP A 736 69.49 23.08 -14.97
CA ASP A 736 69.19 24.36 -15.56
C ASP A 736 67.72 24.72 -15.38
N GLU A 737 67.55 25.91 -14.83
CA GLU A 737 66.28 26.54 -14.48
C GLU A 737 65.70 27.27 -15.69
N ARG A 738 64.37 27.51 -15.56
CA ARG A 738 63.55 28.55 -16.20
C ARG A 738 62.79 28.10 -17.45
N ARG A 739 61.49 28.34 -17.54
CA ARG A 739 60.55 29.41 -17.16
C ARG A 739 59.10 29.02 -17.48
N PRO A 740 58.08 29.87 -17.24
CA PRO A 740 56.88 29.50 -16.50
C PRO A 740 55.60 29.36 -17.38
N ARG A 741 54.56 28.99 -16.67
CA ARG A 741 53.17 28.98 -17.09
C ARG A 741 52.73 30.26 -17.81
N ARG A 742 51.84 30.09 -18.81
CA ARG A 742 50.88 31.11 -19.21
C ARG A 742 49.46 30.54 -19.04
N GLU A 743 48.77 31.15 -18.10
CA GLU A 743 47.32 31.22 -18.03
C GLU A 743 46.82 31.98 -19.25
N ASN A 744 45.68 31.52 -19.80
CA ASN A 744 44.78 32.40 -20.53
C ASN A 744 43.34 32.10 -20.14
N ASN A 745 42.87 32.99 -19.26
CA ASN A 745 41.46 33.37 -19.19
C ASN A 745 41.06 33.97 -20.52
N ASN A 746 39.88 33.62 -21.02
CA ASN A 746 39.00 34.61 -21.63
C ASN A 746 37.57 34.19 -21.43
N PHE A 747 36.90 34.99 -20.66
CA PHE A 747 35.46 35.28 -20.70
C PHE A 747 35.11 35.84 -22.06
N GLU A 748 33.93 35.51 -22.56
CA GLU A 748 32.94 36.51 -22.98
C GLU A 748 31.65 35.88 -23.40
N ASN A 749 30.61 36.42 -22.78
CA ASN A 749 29.19 36.45 -23.06
C ASN A 749 28.81 36.47 -24.55
N ASN A 750 27.66 35.88 -24.90
CA ASN A 750 26.46 36.61 -25.32
C ASN A 750 25.35 35.64 -25.72
N ASP A 751 24.20 35.92 -25.28
CA ASP A 751 22.78 35.87 -25.52
C ASP A 751 22.03 34.71 -24.89
#